data_099dccc5138a7b1b3b911a1b90be4a3c
#
_entry.id   099dccc5138a7b1b3b911a1b90be4a3c
#
_cell.length_a   1.000
_cell.length_b   1.000
_cell.length_c   1.000
_cell.angle_alpha   90.00
_cell.angle_beta   90.00
_cell.angle_gamma   90.00
#
_symmetry.space_group_name_H-M   'P 1'
#
loop_
_entity.id
_entity.type
_entity.pdbx_description
1 polymer ?
#
loop_
_entity_poly.entity_id
_entity_poly.type
_entity_poly.pdbx_seq_one_letter_code
_entity_poly.pdbx_strand_id
1 'polypeptide(L)'
;MNLDQLVERVLREGVAPAELEHRFLPARPARVRAVPDHLDARLHAVLAARGVTELYSHQASALECAKGGRDCVVVTPTASGKTLCYNLPVLDALLRDHDCRALYIFPTKALAQDQRAELAGLLEALGGPGSCHTYDGDTPPATRVAVREAGSVVITNPDMLHAAILPHHTRWVRLFERLRFVVVDELHTYRGVFGSHMANVLRRLQRVAAFYGRDVTFITTSATISNPQELAENLLGRPVCLVDDNGAPAGPRHFFFYNPPLIDRALGIRRSGLGESVAWARRLLGNGISTIVFSRSRLQVELILTHLRRSLDPQLAAQVRGYRGGYLPRERRAVESGLREGGVRGVVSTNALELGIDIGSLQAAVLNGYPGSIASTWQQAGRAGRRRDASLTVFVAGNGPLDQFLVTHPEYLLGQPPEAGFINPENLYVWMNHLKCAAFELPFRCDESFGPGPTGDMLAFLAEERVLRAAGGAYHWMADHFPAADVSLRGGDGNVIIIDRTFTGQPRVIGQIDLWAALLTVYEDAIYLHGGVQYQVEVYDHAENKAFVREVDVDYYTDADLAVHLKVLDVLRAEGACSVPLPEAADMVREPALAAVAGPVAVPPAPGEDSAVDVPALRVDPVPEPSASAAGCGRAWGEVLVTAKATVFKKIKIETHENIGWGKIHLPEREMHTTAYWITFPGDLEMDLGHESLGAGLAGLARALAALAPLYLLCDLADVRASPQVRSPFTGVPTVFLWETHAGGVGLAEKAYEAHPHLLRAVALRIAACPCDAGCPSCTGAGTGNDGKAAAMALLRRATAAVAS
;
A
#
# COMPACT_ATOMS: atom_id res chain seq x y z
N MET A 1 3.67 -1.60 -35.28
CA MET A 1 2.65 -2.65 -35.06
C MET A 1 1.69 -2.13 -34.00
N ASN A 2 0.37 -2.27 -34.16
CA ASN A 2 -0.55 -1.87 -33.08
C ASN A 2 -0.59 -2.93 -31.99
N LEU A 3 -1.20 -2.60 -30.85
CA LEU A 3 -1.22 -3.48 -29.66
C LEU A 3 -1.93 -4.81 -29.94
N ASP A 4 -3.09 -4.76 -30.63
CA ASP A 4 -3.89 -5.98 -30.91
C ASP A 4 -3.11 -6.95 -31.82
N GLN A 5 -2.44 -6.42 -32.84
CA GLN A 5 -1.57 -7.23 -33.71
C GLN A 5 -0.42 -7.89 -32.94
N LEU A 6 0.13 -7.16 -31.94
CA LEU A 6 1.19 -7.74 -31.08
C LEU A 6 0.63 -8.86 -30.19
N VAL A 7 -0.53 -8.63 -29.59
CA VAL A 7 -1.22 -9.64 -28.77
C VAL A 7 -1.52 -10.90 -29.59
N GLU A 8 -2.12 -10.75 -30.77
CA GLU A 8 -2.39 -11.87 -31.67
C GLU A 8 -1.11 -12.62 -32.08
N ARG A 9 -0.04 -11.89 -32.32
CA ARG A 9 1.25 -12.49 -32.66
C ARG A 9 1.81 -13.29 -31.49
N VAL A 10 1.77 -12.77 -30.27
CA VAL A 10 2.20 -13.49 -29.06
C VAL A 10 1.41 -14.79 -28.89
N LEU A 11 0.09 -14.75 -29.06
CA LEU A 11 -0.77 -15.92 -28.95
C LEU A 11 -0.52 -16.96 -30.04
N ARG A 12 -0.14 -16.51 -31.25
CA ARG A 12 0.22 -17.43 -32.37
C ARG A 12 1.62 -18.04 -32.26
N GLU A 13 2.58 -17.31 -31.70
CA GLU A 13 3.96 -17.79 -31.53
C GLU A 13 4.07 -18.95 -30.54
N GLY A 14 2.99 -19.31 -29.86
CA GLY A 14 2.86 -20.56 -29.12
C GLY A 14 3.73 -20.63 -27.86
N VAL A 15 3.65 -19.62 -26.99
CA VAL A 15 4.06 -19.82 -25.59
C VAL A 15 3.22 -20.97 -25.03
N ALA A 16 3.86 -21.94 -24.38
CA ALA A 16 3.14 -23.12 -23.88
C ALA A 16 1.92 -22.68 -23.04
N PRO A 17 0.72 -23.26 -23.22
CA PRO A 17 -0.48 -22.87 -22.46
C PRO A 17 -0.29 -22.88 -20.94
N ALA A 18 0.63 -23.74 -20.44
CA ALA A 18 0.99 -23.79 -19.03
C ALA A 18 1.83 -22.57 -18.55
N GLU A 19 2.36 -21.79 -19.47
CA GLU A 19 3.22 -20.64 -19.18
C GLU A 19 2.51 -19.30 -19.37
N LEU A 20 1.47 -19.24 -20.24
CA LEU A 20 0.76 -18.01 -20.54
C LEU A 20 -0.75 -18.24 -20.59
N GLU A 21 -1.47 -17.61 -19.67
CA GLU A 21 -2.92 -17.52 -19.70
C GLU A 21 -3.34 -16.11 -20.13
N HIS A 22 -4.26 -16.03 -21.09
CA HIS A 22 -4.80 -14.79 -21.62
C HIS A 22 -6.24 -14.60 -21.16
N ARG A 23 -6.51 -13.46 -20.54
CA ARG A 23 -7.85 -12.98 -20.21
C ARG A 23 -8.14 -11.69 -20.98
N PHE A 24 -9.32 -11.62 -21.58
CA PHE A 24 -9.79 -10.45 -22.30
C PHE A 24 -10.97 -9.83 -21.56
N LEU A 25 -10.84 -8.55 -21.23
CA LEU A 25 -11.89 -7.76 -20.60
C LEU A 25 -12.47 -6.82 -21.66
N PRO A 26 -13.76 -6.96 -22.03
CA PRO A 26 -14.38 -6.16 -23.08
C PRO A 26 -14.50 -4.70 -22.69
N ALA A 27 -14.62 -3.84 -23.69
CA ALA A 27 -14.89 -2.42 -23.47
C ALA A 27 -16.24 -2.24 -22.78
N ARG A 28 -16.34 -1.23 -21.91
CA ARG A 28 -17.58 -0.86 -21.23
C ARG A 28 -18.00 0.55 -21.69
N PRO A 29 -19.28 0.76 -22.08
CA PRO A 29 -19.81 2.06 -22.46
C PRO A 29 -19.91 3.00 -21.25
N ALA A 30 -19.97 4.30 -21.52
CA ALA A 30 -20.25 5.31 -20.48
C ALA A 30 -21.72 5.24 -20.05
N ARG A 31 -21.96 5.49 -18.75
CA ARG A 31 -23.29 5.79 -18.21
C ARG A 31 -23.29 7.26 -17.77
N VAL A 32 -24.11 8.06 -18.42
CA VAL A 32 -24.07 9.50 -18.29
C VAL A 32 -25.43 10.06 -17.83
N ARG A 33 -25.38 11.26 -17.26
CA ARG A 33 -26.53 12.10 -16.91
C ARG A 33 -26.30 13.50 -17.44
N ALA A 34 -27.37 14.22 -17.75
CA ALA A 34 -27.27 15.62 -18.15
C ALA A 34 -26.58 16.45 -17.06
N VAL A 35 -25.84 17.46 -17.48
CA VAL A 35 -25.30 18.47 -16.54
C VAL A 35 -26.50 19.19 -15.91
N PRO A 36 -26.61 19.23 -14.54
CA PRO A 36 -27.78 19.80 -13.90
C PRO A 36 -27.95 21.30 -14.14
N ASP A 37 -29.14 21.75 -14.55
CA ASP A 37 -29.47 23.16 -14.87
C ASP A 37 -29.20 24.12 -13.70
N HIS A 38 -29.17 23.65 -12.49
CA HIS A 38 -28.95 24.46 -11.30
C HIS A 38 -27.47 24.80 -11.04
N LEU A 39 -26.52 24.32 -11.83
CA LEU A 39 -25.13 24.77 -11.79
C LEU A 39 -25.02 26.18 -12.40
N ASP A 40 -23.99 26.92 -11.96
CA ASP A 40 -23.70 28.26 -12.52
C ASP A 40 -23.47 28.17 -14.06
N ALA A 41 -24.06 29.08 -14.82
CA ALA A 41 -23.98 29.07 -16.28
C ALA A 41 -22.55 29.11 -16.81
N ARG A 42 -21.62 29.73 -16.07
CA ARG A 42 -20.19 29.76 -16.41
C ARG A 42 -19.56 28.38 -16.37
N LEU A 43 -19.98 27.53 -15.41
CA LEU A 43 -19.53 26.15 -15.35
C LEU A 43 -20.03 25.33 -16.55
N HIS A 44 -21.28 25.50 -16.97
CA HIS A 44 -21.82 24.89 -18.19
C HIS A 44 -20.94 25.24 -19.41
N ALA A 45 -20.60 26.51 -19.57
CA ALA A 45 -19.78 26.98 -20.68
C ALA A 45 -18.36 26.37 -20.66
N VAL A 46 -17.71 26.34 -19.49
CA VAL A 46 -16.37 25.77 -19.33
C VAL A 46 -16.36 24.26 -19.54
N LEU A 47 -17.35 23.53 -19.03
CA LEU A 47 -17.48 22.09 -19.26
C LEU A 47 -17.67 21.78 -20.75
N ALA A 48 -18.56 22.50 -21.43
CA ALA A 48 -18.81 22.34 -22.86
C ALA A 48 -17.57 22.64 -23.70
N ALA A 49 -16.81 23.71 -23.36
CA ALA A 49 -15.53 24.02 -24.01
C ALA A 49 -14.47 22.93 -23.85
N ARG A 50 -14.53 22.16 -22.76
CA ARG A 50 -13.68 20.97 -22.51
C ARG A 50 -14.26 19.67 -23.10
N GLY A 51 -15.34 19.72 -23.84
CA GLY A 51 -16.00 18.56 -24.43
C GLY A 51 -16.80 17.72 -23.42
N VAL A 52 -17.10 18.24 -22.23
CA VAL A 52 -17.93 17.60 -21.22
C VAL A 52 -19.37 18.12 -21.36
N THR A 53 -20.17 17.45 -22.17
CA THR A 53 -21.60 17.77 -22.41
C THR A 53 -22.53 17.04 -21.44
N GLU A 54 -22.06 15.97 -20.83
CA GLU A 54 -22.76 15.13 -19.87
C GLU A 54 -21.82 14.72 -18.75
N LEU A 55 -22.33 14.48 -17.55
CA LEU A 55 -21.59 13.95 -16.41
C LEU A 55 -21.72 12.44 -16.34
N TYR A 56 -20.66 11.77 -15.94
CA TYR A 56 -20.78 10.35 -15.56
C TYR A 56 -21.70 10.19 -14.35
N SER A 57 -22.40 9.05 -14.23
CA SER A 57 -23.39 8.82 -13.16
C SER A 57 -22.81 9.12 -11.76
N HIS A 58 -21.58 8.66 -11.44
CA HIS A 58 -20.92 8.92 -10.17
C HIS A 58 -20.61 10.42 -9.95
N GLN A 59 -20.29 11.16 -11.02
CA GLN A 59 -20.03 12.61 -10.93
C GLN A 59 -21.30 13.38 -10.57
N ALA A 60 -22.41 13.02 -11.20
CA ALA A 60 -23.70 13.63 -10.90
C ALA A 60 -24.15 13.30 -9.47
N SER A 61 -24.03 12.04 -9.03
CA SER A 61 -24.41 11.62 -7.68
C SER A 61 -23.55 12.28 -6.61
N ALA A 62 -22.24 12.42 -6.82
CA ALA A 62 -21.34 13.13 -5.89
C ALA A 62 -21.70 14.62 -5.77
N LEU A 63 -22.02 15.27 -6.89
CA LEU A 63 -22.47 16.66 -6.91
C LEU A 63 -23.75 16.84 -6.08
N GLU A 64 -24.75 15.97 -6.25
CA GLU A 64 -26.01 15.99 -5.49
C GLU A 64 -25.78 15.80 -3.99
N CYS A 65 -24.88 14.85 -3.59
CA CYS A 65 -24.53 14.65 -2.19
C CYS A 65 -23.88 15.91 -1.59
N ALA A 66 -22.86 16.45 -2.23
CA ALA A 66 -22.12 17.61 -1.74
C ALA A 66 -23.01 18.89 -1.66
N LYS A 67 -23.91 19.11 -2.63
CA LYS A 67 -24.87 20.22 -2.61
C LYS A 67 -25.90 20.08 -1.51
N GLY A 68 -26.28 18.85 -1.16
CA GLY A 68 -27.15 18.56 -0.02
C GLY A 68 -26.46 18.67 1.33
N GLY A 69 -25.17 19.09 1.40
CA GLY A 69 -24.40 19.20 2.64
C GLY A 69 -24.11 17.82 3.26
N ARG A 70 -24.16 16.75 2.49
CA ARG A 70 -23.89 15.39 2.95
C ARG A 70 -22.46 14.99 2.61
N ASP A 71 -21.77 14.39 3.57
CA ASP A 71 -20.48 13.78 3.33
C ASP A 71 -20.61 12.60 2.38
N CYS A 72 -19.63 12.43 1.49
CA CYS A 72 -19.68 11.34 0.53
C CYS A 72 -18.31 10.71 0.28
N VAL A 73 -18.33 9.42 -0.06
CA VAL A 73 -17.19 8.68 -0.60
C VAL A 73 -17.50 8.21 -2.01
N VAL A 74 -16.69 8.64 -2.97
CA VAL A 74 -16.81 8.26 -4.38
C VAL A 74 -15.80 7.16 -4.68
N VAL A 75 -16.29 5.97 -5.06
CA VAL A 75 -15.46 4.78 -5.29
C VAL A 75 -15.53 4.38 -6.75
N THR A 76 -14.48 4.66 -7.49
CA THR A 76 -14.38 4.29 -8.91
C THR A 76 -12.93 3.98 -9.27
N PRO A 77 -12.68 3.15 -10.30
CA PRO A 77 -11.32 2.86 -10.76
C PRO A 77 -10.52 4.11 -11.10
N THR A 78 -9.20 3.96 -11.24
CA THR A 78 -8.34 5.04 -11.73
C THR A 78 -8.78 5.52 -13.13
N ALA A 79 -8.52 6.79 -13.43
CA ALA A 79 -8.88 7.45 -14.70
C ALA A 79 -10.40 7.53 -15.00
N SER A 80 -11.27 7.38 -14.01
CA SER A 80 -12.73 7.52 -14.15
C SER A 80 -13.26 8.96 -14.11
N GLY A 81 -12.38 9.95 -13.87
CA GLY A 81 -12.77 11.36 -13.77
C GLY A 81 -13.28 11.78 -12.39
N LYS A 82 -12.79 11.16 -11.31
CA LYS A 82 -13.11 11.50 -9.89
C LYS A 82 -12.88 12.97 -9.56
N THR A 83 -11.91 13.62 -10.18
CA THR A 83 -11.57 15.03 -9.97
C THR A 83 -12.78 15.96 -10.14
N LEU A 84 -13.68 15.70 -11.08
CA LEU A 84 -14.89 16.49 -11.25
C LEU A 84 -15.90 16.29 -10.12
N CYS A 85 -15.88 15.16 -9.42
CA CYS A 85 -16.79 14.88 -8.29
C CYS A 85 -16.65 15.92 -7.16
N TYR A 86 -15.43 16.40 -6.92
CA TYR A 86 -15.17 17.40 -5.91
C TYR A 86 -14.95 18.81 -6.48
N ASN A 87 -14.41 18.96 -7.69
CA ASN A 87 -14.22 20.29 -8.28
C ASN A 87 -15.55 20.98 -8.63
N LEU A 88 -16.54 20.25 -9.14
CA LEU A 88 -17.83 20.85 -9.52
C LEU A 88 -18.56 21.51 -8.35
N PRO A 89 -18.81 20.84 -7.21
CA PRO A 89 -19.50 21.47 -6.09
C PRO A 89 -18.69 22.61 -5.46
N VAL A 90 -17.37 22.50 -5.41
CA VAL A 90 -16.51 23.56 -4.87
C VAL A 90 -16.49 24.77 -5.78
N LEU A 91 -16.35 24.60 -7.10
CA LEU A 91 -16.38 25.70 -8.06
C LEU A 91 -17.74 26.38 -8.13
N ASP A 92 -18.87 25.64 -8.10
CA ASP A 92 -20.22 26.19 -8.05
C ASP A 92 -20.41 27.05 -6.78
N ALA A 93 -19.89 26.60 -5.65
CA ALA A 93 -19.93 27.35 -4.39
C ALA A 93 -19.09 28.64 -4.45
N LEU A 94 -17.88 28.58 -4.99
CA LEU A 94 -16.99 29.74 -5.17
C LEU A 94 -17.57 30.79 -6.12
N LEU A 95 -18.29 30.35 -7.16
CA LEU A 95 -18.95 31.24 -8.10
C LEU A 95 -20.15 31.97 -7.49
N ARG A 96 -20.81 31.37 -6.50
CA ARG A 96 -21.95 31.96 -5.74
C ARG A 96 -21.53 32.79 -4.53
N ASP A 97 -20.44 32.35 -3.88
CA ASP A 97 -19.87 32.98 -2.69
C ASP A 97 -18.35 33.02 -2.82
N HIS A 98 -17.79 34.16 -3.18
CA HIS A 98 -16.37 34.39 -3.34
C HIS A 98 -15.56 34.26 -2.04
N ASP A 99 -16.22 34.34 -0.91
CA ASP A 99 -15.62 34.13 0.41
C ASP A 99 -15.55 32.65 0.80
N CYS A 100 -16.22 31.74 0.07
CA CYS A 100 -16.13 30.29 0.29
C CYS A 100 -14.69 29.82 0.24
N ARG A 101 -14.34 28.90 1.13
CA ARG A 101 -13.02 28.26 1.20
C ARG A 101 -13.14 26.75 1.16
N ALA A 102 -12.14 26.11 0.55
CA ALA A 102 -12.02 24.67 0.53
C ALA A 102 -10.58 24.22 0.86
N LEU A 103 -10.49 23.10 1.54
CA LEU A 103 -9.21 22.45 1.87
C LEU A 103 -9.13 21.10 1.15
N TYR A 104 -8.12 20.91 0.30
CA TYR A 104 -7.89 19.68 -0.44
C TYR A 104 -6.68 18.95 0.15
N ILE A 105 -6.85 17.68 0.48
CA ILE A 105 -5.83 16.83 1.12
C ILE A 105 -5.49 15.68 0.18
N PHE A 106 -4.23 15.65 -0.27
CA PHE A 106 -3.71 14.59 -1.13
C PHE A 106 -2.59 13.81 -0.42
N PRO A 107 -2.47 12.50 -0.63
CA PRO A 107 -1.47 11.68 0.06
C PRO A 107 -0.03 11.99 -0.36
N THR A 108 0.17 12.58 -1.55
CA THR A 108 1.50 12.88 -2.10
C THR A 108 1.59 14.29 -2.68
N LYS A 109 2.78 14.90 -2.60
CA LYS A 109 3.05 16.22 -3.19
C LYS A 109 2.87 16.23 -4.71
N ALA A 110 3.25 15.14 -5.40
CA ALA A 110 3.15 15.05 -6.85
C ALA A 110 1.69 15.14 -7.32
N LEU A 111 0.81 14.35 -6.68
CA LEU A 111 -0.63 14.39 -6.96
C LEU A 111 -1.23 15.76 -6.63
N ALA A 112 -0.83 16.37 -5.51
CA ALA A 112 -1.27 17.72 -5.13
C ALA A 112 -0.91 18.78 -6.19
N GLN A 113 0.30 18.71 -6.76
CA GLN A 113 0.73 19.63 -7.82
C GLN A 113 -0.02 19.42 -9.13
N ASP A 114 -0.28 18.18 -9.52
CA ASP A 114 -1.03 17.82 -10.71
C ASP A 114 -2.48 18.35 -10.61
N GLN A 115 -3.14 18.08 -9.50
CA GLN A 115 -4.51 18.54 -9.23
C GLN A 115 -4.61 20.07 -9.10
N ARG A 116 -3.56 20.73 -8.58
CA ARG A 116 -3.48 22.18 -8.60
C ARG A 116 -3.47 22.75 -10.02
N ALA A 117 -2.69 22.14 -10.90
CA ALA A 117 -2.60 22.59 -12.29
C ALA A 117 -3.95 22.46 -13.02
N GLU A 118 -4.66 21.34 -12.81
CA GLU A 118 -5.99 21.13 -13.38
C GLU A 118 -7.01 22.14 -12.85
N LEU A 119 -7.06 22.33 -11.51
CA LEU A 119 -7.98 23.28 -10.87
C LEU A 119 -7.68 24.72 -11.28
N ALA A 120 -6.40 25.11 -11.39
CA ALA A 120 -5.99 26.45 -11.85
C ALA A 120 -6.50 26.73 -13.25
N GLY A 121 -6.39 25.77 -14.18
CA GLY A 121 -6.93 25.89 -15.54
C GLY A 121 -8.47 26.00 -15.59
N LEU A 122 -9.17 25.39 -14.63
CA LEU A 122 -10.63 25.56 -14.49
C LEU A 122 -10.97 26.95 -13.97
N LEU A 123 -10.29 27.44 -12.93
CA LEU A 123 -10.48 28.77 -12.37
C LEU A 123 -10.16 29.87 -13.37
N GLU A 124 -9.11 29.73 -14.16
CA GLU A 124 -8.75 30.66 -15.23
C GLU A 124 -9.85 30.73 -16.31
N ALA A 125 -10.34 29.58 -16.76
CA ALA A 125 -11.42 29.48 -17.74
C ALA A 125 -12.75 30.10 -17.22
N LEU A 126 -12.97 30.10 -15.90
CA LEU A 126 -14.14 30.70 -15.24
C LEU A 126 -14.00 32.21 -15.02
N GLY A 127 -12.89 32.84 -15.42
CA GLY A 127 -12.63 34.27 -15.20
C GLY A 127 -12.11 34.60 -13.80
N GLY A 128 -11.56 33.62 -13.08
CA GLY A 128 -10.84 33.79 -11.83
C GLY A 128 -11.69 34.11 -10.59
N PRO A 129 -12.78 33.38 -10.29
CA PRO A 129 -13.59 33.63 -9.09
C PRO A 129 -12.86 33.28 -7.78
N GLY A 130 -11.60 32.89 -7.84
CA GLY A 130 -10.79 32.50 -6.69
C GLY A 130 -9.38 32.07 -7.07
N SER A 131 -8.60 31.66 -6.09
CA SER A 131 -7.22 31.21 -6.27
C SER A 131 -7.01 29.82 -5.66
N CYS A 132 -6.19 29.01 -6.29
CA CYS A 132 -5.77 27.72 -5.74
C CYS A 132 -4.25 27.66 -5.55
N HIS A 133 -3.83 27.23 -4.37
CA HIS A 133 -2.42 27.19 -4.01
C HIS A 133 -2.07 25.89 -3.29
N THR A 134 -0.88 25.33 -3.59
CA THR A 134 -0.31 24.26 -2.77
C THR A 134 0.37 24.85 -1.54
N TYR A 135 0.13 24.20 -0.40
CA TYR A 135 0.82 24.47 0.84
C TYR A 135 1.48 23.18 1.35
N ASP A 136 2.75 23.04 1.04
CA ASP A 136 3.57 21.87 1.35
C ASP A 136 4.99 22.28 1.78
N GLY A 137 5.86 21.30 2.06
CA GLY A 137 7.23 21.55 2.49
C GLY A 137 8.08 22.33 1.46
N ASP A 138 7.70 22.29 0.18
CA ASP A 138 8.43 22.94 -0.91
C ASP A 138 7.89 24.36 -1.20
N THR A 139 6.80 24.77 -0.53
CA THR A 139 6.19 26.12 -0.71
C THR A 139 7.10 27.21 -0.14
N PRO A 140 7.55 28.19 -0.97
CA PRO A 140 8.43 29.26 -0.51
C PRO A 140 7.80 30.11 0.61
N PRO A 141 8.60 30.64 1.56
CA PRO A 141 8.09 31.43 2.71
C PRO A 141 7.20 32.61 2.33
N ALA A 142 7.57 33.37 1.28
CA ALA A 142 6.76 34.50 0.81
C ALA A 142 5.38 34.05 0.29
N THR A 143 5.33 32.93 -0.44
CA THR A 143 4.09 32.35 -0.95
C THR A 143 3.20 31.83 0.17
N ARG A 144 3.79 31.31 1.26
CA ARG A 144 3.03 30.83 2.43
C ARG A 144 2.13 31.90 3.07
N VAL A 145 2.58 33.15 3.08
CA VAL A 145 1.77 34.28 3.58
C VAL A 145 0.58 34.53 2.66
N ALA A 146 0.83 34.63 1.34
CA ALA A 146 -0.21 34.87 0.35
C ALA A 146 -1.28 33.76 0.35
N VAL A 147 -0.88 32.49 0.50
CA VAL A 147 -1.81 31.36 0.59
C VAL A 147 -2.76 31.48 1.77
N ARG A 148 -2.26 31.87 2.96
CA ARG A 148 -3.08 32.05 4.14
C ARG A 148 -4.10 33.19 4.01
N GLU A 149 -3.70 34.27 3.32
CA GLU A 149 -4.53 35.47 3.21
C GLU A 149 -5.54 35.38 2.05
N ALA A 150 -5.13 34.85 0.90
CA ALA A 150 -5.92 34.94 -0.34
C ALA A 150 -6.35 33.57 -0.91
N GLY A 151 -5.86 32.44 -0.38
CA GLY A 151 -6.17 31.11 -0.92
C GLY A 151 -7.65 30.75 -0.79
N SER A 152 -8.39 30.68 -1.90
CA SER A 152 -9.77 30.18 -1.91
C SER A 152 -9.82 28.67 -1.78
N VAL A 153 -8.90 27.97 -2.47
CA VAL A 153 -8.66 26.53 -2.33
C VAL A 153 -7.22 26.31 -1.91
N VAL A 154 -7.05 25.77 -0.71
CA VAL A 154 -5.73 25.39 -0.17
C VAL A 154 -5.54 23.90 -0.40
N ILE A 155 -4.50 23.55 -1.15
CA ILE A 155 -4.14 22.16 -1.46
C ILE A 155 -2.94 21.76 -0.61
N THR A 156 -3.07 20.70 0.18
CA THR A 156 -2.05 20.27 1.14
C THR A 156 -1.94 18.74 1.22
N ASN A 157 -1.13 18.26 2.14
CA ASN A 157 -1.01 16.86 2.49
C ASN A 157 -1.21 16.66 4.00
N PRO A 158 -1.43 15.41 4.47
CA PRO A 158 -1.64 15.12 5.88
C PRO A 158 -0.54 15.64 6.80
N ASP A 159 0.73 15.51 6.39
CA ASP A 159 1.89 15.91 7.20
C ASP A 159 1.88 17.44 7.46
N MET A 160 1.57 18.24 6.43
CA MET A 160 1.47 19.70 6.57
C MET A 160 0.21 20.15 7.33
N LEU A 161 -0.91 19.44 7.15
CA LEU A 161 -2.11 19.70 7.94
C LEU A 161 -1.83 19.47 9.41
N HIS A 162 -1.19 18.33 9.75
CA HIS A 162 -0.81 17.91 11.09
C HIS A 162 0.15 18.87 11.77
N ALA A 163 1.27 19.22 11.10
CA ALA A 163 2.39 19.93 11.74
C ALA A 163 2.40 21.45 11.52
N ALA A 164 1.74 21.98 10.47
CA ALA A 164 1.86 23.38 10.10
C ALA A 164 0.54 24.16 10.03
N ILE A 165 -0.59 23.50 9.79
CA ILE A 165 -1.89 24.19 9.69
C ILE A 165 -2.63 24.13 11.02
N LEU A 166 -2.93 22.94 11.55
CA LEU A 166 -3.73 22.78 12.77
C LEU A 166 -3.07 23.39 14.01
N PRO A 167 -1.79 23.15 14.32
CA PRO A 167 -1.15 23.77 15.50
C PRO A 167 -1.05 25.31 15.42
N HIS A 168 -1.16 25.85 14.21
CA HIS A 168 -1.08 27.29 13.95
C HIS A 168 -2.39 27.85 13.36
N HIS A 169 -3.54 27.25 13.67
CA HIS A 169 -4.84 27.63 13.12
C HIS A 169 -5.18 29.11 13.28
N THR A 170 -4.64 29.78 14.31
CA THR A 170 -4.79 31.21 14.51
C THR A 170 -4.17 32.06 13.39
N ARG A 171 -3.24 31.53 12.61
CA ARG A 171 -2.70 32.15 11.39
C ARG A 171 -3.54 31.85 10.15
N TRP A 172 -4.53 30.96 10.27
CA TRP A 172 -5.41 30.47 9.21
C TRP A 172 -6.87 30.86 9.41
N VAL A 173 -7.14 31.92 10.23
CA VAL A 173 -8.48 32.35 10.58
C VAL A 173 -9.36 32.50 9.35
N ARG A 174 -8.88 33.18 8.29
CA ARG A 174 -9.66 33.39 7.05
C ARG A 174 -10.06 32.07 6.37
N LEU A 175 -9.21 31.02 6.42
CA LEU A 175 -9.55 29.69 5.92
C LEU A 175 -10.66 29.08 6.77
N PHE A 176 -10.45 28.99 8.09
CA PHE A 176 -11.36 28.28 8.99
C PHE A 176 -12.72 28.96 9.14
N GLU A 177 -12.79 30.31 9.20
CA GLU A 177 -14.07 31.04 9.27
C GLU A 177 -14.96 30.86 8.03
N ARG A 178 -14.41 30.46 6.90
CA ARG A 178 -15.10 30.31 5.62
C ARG A 178 -15.00 28.91 5.02
N LEU A 179 -14.41 27.97 5.75
CA LEU A 179 -14.24 26.60 5.30
C LEU A 179 -15.60 25.92 5.13
N ARG A 180 -15.90 25.51 3.92
CA ARG A 180 -17.14 24.81 3.57
C ARG A 180 -16.90 23.37 3.15
N PHE A 181 -15.84 23.11 2.39
CA PHE A 181 -15.53 21.80 1.86
C PHE A 181 -14.15 21.32 2.29
N VAL A 182 -14.07 20.06 2.66
CA VAL A 182 -12.81 19.34 2.83
C VAL A 182 -12.80 18.16 1.87
N VAL A 183 -11.85 18.16 0.95
CA VAL A 183 -11.65 17.07 -0.01
C VAL A 183 -10.52 16.18 0.47
N VAL A 184 -10.76 14.85 0.56
CA VAL A 184 -9.73 13.85 0.88
C VAL A 184 -9.66 12.87 -0.28
N ASP A 185 -8.60 13.00 -1.09
CA ASP A 185 -8.44 12.16 -2.27
C ASP A 185 -7.60 10.91 -1.97
N GLU A 186 -7.80 9.87 -2.77
CA GLU A 186 -7.14 8.56 -2.66
C GLU A 186 -7.31 7.94 -1.26
N LEU A 187 -8.55 7.91 -0.75
CA LEU A 187 -8.90 7.43 0.58
C LEU A 187 -8.29 6.07 0.93
N HIS A 188 -8.21 5.15 -0.03
CA HIS A 188 -7.63 3.81 0.14
C HIS A 188 -6.15 3.81 0.54
N THR A 189 -5.45 4.94 0.42
CA THR A 189 -4.06 5.09 0.90
C THR A 189 -3.98 5.32 2.40
N TYR A 190 -5.08 5.79 3.01
CA TYR A 190 -5.17 6.03 4.45
C TYR A 190 -5.65 4.77 5.16
N ARG A 191 -4.79 3.78 5.23
CA ARG A 191 -4.99 2.50 5.93
C ARG A 191 -3.84 2.23 6.90
N GLY A 192 -4.00 1.25 7.77
CA GLY A 192 -3.01 0.90 8.77
C GLY A 192 -2.71 2.06 9.72
N VAL A 193 -1.46 2.20 10.12
CA VAL A 193 -1.00 3.28 11.02
C VAL A 193 -1.22 4.66 10.41
N PHE A 194 -0.91 4.83 9.11
CA PHE A 194 -1.10 6.10 8.43
C PHE A 194 -2.58 6.54 8.44
N GLY A 195 -3.50 5.61 8.19
CA GLY A 195 -4.94 5.88 8.29
C GLY A 195 -5.41 6.17 9.70
N SER A 196 -4.88 5.45 10.70
CA SER A 196 -5.19 5.68 12.13
C SER A 196 -4.75 7.08 12.59
N HIS A 197 -3.57 7.53 12.18
CA HIS A 197 -3.13 8.91 12.40
C HIS A 197 -4.02 9.91 11.64
N MET A 198 -4.34 9.62 10.36
CA MET A 198 -5.15 10.52 9.53
C MET A 198 -6.55 10.71 10.12
N ALA A 199 -7.20 9.68 10.65
CA ALA A 199 -8.49 9.80 11.33
C ALA A 199 -8.42 10.80 12.49
N ASN A 200 -7.37 10.71 13.31
CA ASN A 200 -7.16 11.65 14.42
C ASN A 200 -6.80 13.06 13.94
N VAL A 201 -6.07 13.22 12.83
CA VAL A 201 -5.84 14.53 12.20
C VAL A 201 -7.16 15.14 11.73
N LEU A 202 -8.06 14.33 11.14
CA LEU A 202 -9.38 14.80 10.70
C LEU A 202 -10.30 15.15 11.89
N ARG A 203 -10.23 14.42 13.02
CA ARG A 203 -10.92 14.79 14.27
C ARG A 203 -10.45 16.16 14.76
N ARG A 204 -9.13 16.40 14.76
CA ARG A 204 -8.56 17.71 15.13
C ARG A 204 -9.02 18.81 14.17
N LEU A 205 -9.02 18.55 12.85
CA LEU A 205 -9.54 19.48 11.84
C LEU A 205 -11.00 19.84 12.10
N GLN A 206 -11.86 18.87 12.36
CA GLN A 206 -13.28 19.08 12.68
C GLN A 206 -13.44 19.94 13.95
N ARG A 207 -12.65 19.64 14.99
CA ARG A 207 -12.63 20.38 16.24
C ARG A 207 -12.25 21.85 16.04
N VAL A 208 -11.19 22.11 15.26
CA VAL A 208 -10.77 23.49 14.92
C VAL A 208 -11.83 24.18 14.06
N ALA A 209 -12.40 23.52 13.06
CA ALA A 209 -13.47 24.10 12.23
C ALA A 209 -14.70 24.49 13.07
N ALA A 210 -15.12 23.60 13.99
CA ALA A 210 -16.24 23.88 14.90
C ALA A 210 -15.98 25.05 15.82
N PHE A 211 -14.74 25.24 16.29
CA PHE A 211 -14.33 26.41 17.06
C PHE A 211 -14.56 27.72 16.29
N TYR A 212 -14.35 27.72 14.96
CA TYR A 212 -14.66 28.85 14.07
C TYR A 212 -16.13 28.89 13.59
N GLY A 213 -17.00 28.06 14.17
CA GLY A 213 -18.43 28.02 13.87
C GLY A 213 -18.77 27.36 12.53
N ARG A 214 -17.93 26.41 12.05
CA ARG A 214 -18.14 25.71 10.78
C ARG A 214 -18.38 24.23 10.99
N ASP A 215 -19.44 23.73 10.35
CA ASP A 215 -19.61 22.34 10.01
C ASP A 215 -19.25 22.17 8.52
N VAL A 216 -18.24 21.35 8.24
CA VAL A 216 -17.65 21.18 6.91
C VAL A 216 -18.24 19.96 6.22
N THR A 217 -18.44 20.05 4.90
CA THR A 217 -18.82 18.90 4.08
C THR A 217 -17.57 18.21 3.54
N PHE A 218 -17.44 16.91 3.83
CA PHE A 218 -16.36 16.09 3.31
C PHE A 218 -16.74 15.44 1.98
N ILE A 219 -15.87 15.59 1.00
CA ILE A 219 -15.94 14.89 -0.29
C ILE A 219 -14.71 14.02 -0.39
N THR A 220 -14.88 12.71 -0.21
CA THR A 220 -13.78 11.77 -0.26
C THR A 220 -13.82 10.96 -1.55
N THR A 221 -12.65 10.63 -2.10
CA THR A 221 -12.57 9.78 -3.29
C THR A 221 -11.61 8.63 -3.05
N SER A 222 -11.92 7.48 -3.64
CA SER A 222 -11.14 6.26 -3.49
C SER A 222 -11.02 5.51 -4.81
N ALA A 223 -9.93 4.75 -4.98
CA ALA A 223 -9.94 3.62 -5.86
C ALA A 223 -10.83 2.51 -5.27
N THR A 224 -11.07 1.45 -6.02
CA THR A 224 -11.88 0.32 -5.56
C THR A 224 -11.22 -0.37 -4.37
N ILE A 225 -11.96 -0.49 -3.27
CA ILE A 225 -11.65 -1.27 -2.06
C ILE A 225 -12.93 -1.97 -1.60
N SER A 226 -12.85 -2.98 -0.74
CA SER A 226 -14.02 -3.77 -0.35
C SER A 226 -14.94 -3.06 0.65
N ASN A 227 -14.41 -2.19 1.52
CA ASN A 227 -15.14 -1.51 2.59
C ASN A 227 -15.03 0.04 2.53
N PRO A 228 -15.32 0.69 1.40
CA PRO A 228 -15.05 2.12 1.23
C PRO A 228 -15.88 3.01 2.16
N GLN A 229 -17.13 2.66 2.40
CA GLN A 229 -18.01 3.43 3.29
C GLN A 229 -17.54 3.32 4.74
N GLU A 230 -17.30 2.11 5.22
CA GLU A 230 -16.79 1.85 6.56
C GLU A 230 -15.46 2.58 6.83
N LEU A 231 -14.51 2.50 5.88
CA LEU A 231 -13.24 3.21 5.99
C LEU A 231 -13.45 4.73 6.06
N ALA A 232 -14.34 5.28 5.22
CA ALA A 232 -14.64 6.71 5.23
C ALA A 232 -15.30 7.14 6.56
N GLU A 233 -16.25 6.36 7.06
CA GLU A 233 -16.92 6.59 8.33
C GLU A 233 -15.95 6.51 9.51
N ASN A 234 -15.06 5.53 9.52
CA ASN A 234 -14.01 5.41 10.55
C ASN A 234 -12.98 6.55 10.49
N LEU A 235 -12.63 7.03 9.29
CA LEU A 235 -11.73 8.17 9.12
C LEU A 235 -12.35 9.49 9.55
N LEU A 236 -13.64 9.70 9.25
CA LEU A 236 -14.34 10.96 9.52
C LEU A 236 -15.02 10.97 10.89
N GLY A 237 -15.30 9.81 11.48
CA GLY A 237 -16.05 9.67 12.71
C GLY A 237 -17.54 10.02 12.56
N ARG A 238 -18.09 9.96 11.32
CA ARG A 238 -19.48 10.32 11.01
C ARG A 238 -20.00 9.61 9.76
N PRO A 239 -21.34 9.47 9.57
CA PRO A 239 -21.94 8.77 8.44
C PRO A 239 -21.59 9.41 7.10
N VAL A 240 -21.38 8.61 6.06
CA VAL A 240 -21.09 9.04 4.68
C VAL A 240 -21.99 8.37 3.66
N CYS A 241 -22.34 9.12 2.61
CA CYS A 241 -23.04 8.56 1.44
C CYS A 241 -22.04 7.83 0.54
N LEU A 242 -22.28 6.57 0.23
CA LEU A 242 -21.53 5.81 -0.76
C LEU A 242 -21.98 6.17 -2.19
N VAL A 243 -21.00 6.47 -3.06
CA VAL A 243 -21.19 6.70 -4.50
C VAL A 243 -20.25 5.73 -5.24
N ASP A 244 -20.75 4.56 -5.61
CA ASP A 244 -20.00 3.47 -6.24
C ASP A 244 -20.45 3.13 -7.68
N ASP A 245 -21.50 3.81 -8.18
CA ASP A 245 -22.02 3.65 -9.54
C ASP A 245 -21.07 4.23 -10.59
N ASN A 246 -19.99 3.48 -10.94
CA ASN A 246 -19.01 3.92 -11.91
C ASN A 246 -19.58 4.05 -13.32
N GLY A 247 -19.89 5.27 -13.76
CA GLY A 247 -20.35 5.60 -15.11
C GLY A 247 -19.25 5.85 -16.15
N ALA A 248 -17.97 5.80 -15.78
CA ALA A 248 -16.88 6.05 -16.75
C ALA A 248 -16.76 4.89 -17.75
N PRO A 249 -16.48 5.17 -19.05
CA PRO A 249 -16.18 4.15 -20.03
C PRO A 249 -14.85 3.46 -19.74
N ALA A 250 -14.69 2.23 -20.18
CA ALA A 250 -13.40 1.54 -20.18
C ALA A 250 -13.12 0.95 -21.56
N GLY A 251 -11.87 1.11 -22.04
CA GLY A 251 -11.40 0.44 -23.24
C GLY A 251 -11.20 -1.07 -23.04
N PRO A 252 -11.05 -1.83 -24.14
CA PRO A 252 -10.75 -3.26 -24.04
C PRO A 252 -9.39 -3.47 -23.40
N ARG A 253 -9.28 -4.52 -22.57
CA ARG A 253 -8.03 -4.83 -21.86
C ARG A 253 -7.63 -6.28 -22.09
N HIS A 254 -6.39 -6.49 -22.50
CA HIS A 254 -5.73 -7.78 -22.50
C HIS A 254 -4.95 -7.95 -21.21
N PHE A 255 -5.14 -9.08 -20.54
CA PHE A 255 -4.41 -9.43 -19.34
C PHE A 255 -3.68 -10.76 -19.58
N PHE A 256 -2.35 -10.73 -19.52
CA PHE A 256 -1.50 -11.90 -19.65
C PHE A 256 -1.00 -12.32 -18.26
N PHE A 257 -1.31 -13.52 -17.85
CA PHE A 257 -0.73 -14.19 -16.69
C PHE A 257 0.40 -15.07 -17.19
N TYR A 258 1.61 -14.61 -16.97
CA TYR A 258 2.82 -15.31 -17.46
C TYR A 258 3.55 -15.98 -16.30
N ASN A 259 3.63 -17.31 -16.34
CA ASN A 259 4.37 -18.14 -15.39
C ASN A 259 5.72 -18.51 -16.00
N PRO A 260 6.85 -17.96 -15.54
CA PRO A 260 8.16 -18.30 -16.09
C PRO A 260 8.41 -19.82 -16.10
N PRO A 261 8.99 -20.40 -17.18
CA PRO A 261 9.20 -21.83 -17.30
C PRO A 261 10.12 -22.39 -16.23
N LEU A 262 9.85 -23.64 -15.82
CA LEU A 262 10.69 -24.39 -14.90
C LEU A 262 12.03 -24.74 -15.57
N ILE A 263 13.14 -24.34 -14.93
CA ILE A 263 14.51 -24.71 -15.33
C ILE A 263 14.90 -26.04 -14.67
N ASP A 264 14.59 -26.16 -13.37
CA ASP A 264 14.84 -27.38 -12.59
C ASP A 264 13.51 -27.79 -11.93
N ARG A 265 13.01 -28.96 -12.35
CA ARG A 265 11.71 -29.47 -11.87
C ARG A 265 11.83 -30.06 -10.47
N ALA A 266 12.93 -30.66 -10.12
CA ALA A 266 13.13 -31.28 -8.81
C ALA A 266 13.25 -30.23 -7.71
N LEU A 267 13.95 -29.15 -7.99
CA LEU A 267 14.11 -28.01 -7.10
C LEU A 267 12.99 -26.96 -7.23
N GLY A 268 12.08 -27.11 -8.20
CA GLY A 268 11.02 -26.15 -8.47
C GLY A 268 11.52 -24.77 -8.91
N ILE A 269 12.73 -24.71 -9.49
CA ILE A 269 13.37 -23.45 -9.90
C ILE A 269 12.85 -23.06 -11.27
N ARG A 270 12.36 -21.81 -11.38
CA ARG A 270 11.90 -21.19 -12.61
C ARG A 270 12.91 -20.16 -13.12
N ARG A 271 12.77 -19.76 -14.39
CA ARG A 271 13.46 -18.58 -14.91
C ARG A 271 13.18 -17.36 -14.04
N SER A 272 14.15 -16.46 -13.96
CA SER A 272 14.04 -15.23 -13.18
C SER A 272 12.87 -14.36 -13.66
N GLY A 273 11.89 -14.09 -12.78
CA GLY A 273 10.79 -13.17 -13.08
C GLY A 273 11.27 -11.77 -13.48
N LEU A 274 12.39 -11.30 -12.89
CA LEU A 274 13.03 -10.06 -13.28
C LEU A 274 13.51 -10.13 -14.74
N GLY A 275 14.23 -11.20 -15.12
CA GLY A 275 14.72 -11.41 -16.49
C GLY A 275 13.58 -11.50 -17.51
N GLU A 276 12.51 -12.19 -17.17
CA GLU A 276 11.32 -12.30 -18.02
C GLU A 276 10.57 -10.95 -18.12
N SER A 277 10.50 -10.17 -17.04
CA SER A 277 9.94 -8.80 -17.08
C SER A 277 10.73 -7.89 -18.01
N VAL A 278 12.07 -7.98 -17.99
CA VAL A 278 12.95 -7.28 -18.95
C VAL A 278 12.69 -7.74 -20.38
N ALA A 279 12.53 -9.05 -20.60
CA ALA A 279 12.26 -9.61 -21.93
C ALA A 279 10.92 -9.12 -22.49
N TRP A 280 9.86 -9.10 -21.66
CA TRP A 280 8.55 -8.55 -22.03
C TRP A 280 8.63 -7.05 -22.34
N ALA A 281 9.25 -6.26 -21.47
CA ALA A 281 9.42 -4.81 -21.67
C ALA A 281 10.21 -4.50 -22.95
N ARG A 282 11.32 -5.23 -23.21
CA ARG A 282 12.10 -5.10 -24.44
C ARG A 282 11.27 -5.42 -25.69
N ARG A 283 10.46 -6.48 -25.63
CA ARG A 283 9.58 -6.88 -26.74
C ARG A 283 8.54 -5.80 -27.04
N LEU A 284 7.92 -5.24 -26.01
CA LEU A 284 6.90 -4.19 -26.13
C LEU A 284 7.51 -2.90 -26.69
N LEU A 285 8.57 -2.39 -26.06
CA LEU A 285 9.26 -1.16 -26.49
C LEU A 285 9.85 -1.28 -27.89
N GLY A 286 10.46 -2.42 -28.23
CA GLY A 286 11.01 -2.69 -29.56
C GLY A 286 9.94 -2.73 -30.67
N ASN A 287 8.67 -3.01 -30.32
CA ASN A 287 7.54 -2.91 -31.26
C ASN A 287 6.83 -1.56 -31.20
N GLY A 288 7.40 -0.57 -30.51
CA GLY A 288 6.86 0.78 -30.45
C GLY A 288 5.75 1.00 -29.43
N ILE A 289 5.48 0.01 -28.55
CA ILE A 289 4.47 0.11 -27.49
C ILE A 289 5.06 0.80 -26.26
N SER A 290 4.51 1.93 -25.86
CA SER A 290 4.94 2.64 -24.66
C SER A 290 4.57 1.83 -23.40
N THR A 291 5.57 1.60 -22.52
CA THR A 291 5.49 0.57 -21.50
C THR A 291 5.93 1.09 -20.14
N ILE A 292 5.16 0.74 -19.10
CA ILE A 292 5.56 0.86 -17.70
C ILE A 292 5.86 -0.53 -17.14
N VAL A 293 6.96 -0.64 -16.38
CA VAL A 293 7.30 -1.85 -15.63
C VAL A 293 7.22 -1.52 -14.14
N PHE A 294 6.40 -2.25 -13.41
CA PHE A 294 6.29 -2.10 -11.97
C PHE A 294 7.08 -3.19 -11.24
N SER A 295 7.73 -2.80 -10.16
CA SER A 295 8.39 -3.73 -9.24
C SER A 295 8.31 -3.21 -7.80
N ARG A 296 8.19 -4.12 -6.83
CA ARG A 296 8.02 -3.77 -5.40
C ARG A 296 9.28 -3.20 -4.76
N SER A 297 10.45 -3.66 -5.20
CA SER A 297 11.74 -3.31 -4.60
C SER A 297 12.43 -2.20 -5.37
N ARG A 298 12.95 -1.19 -4.64
CA ARG A 298 13.79 -0.12 -5.21
C ARG A 298 15.01 -0.71 -5.93
N LEU A 299 15.62 -1.74 -5.35
CA LEU A 299 16.74 -2.46 -5.95
C LEU A 299 16.35 -3.12 -7.28
N GLN A 300 15.22 -3.84 -7.31
CA GLN A 300 14.75 -4.48 -8.53
C GLN A 300 14.42 -3.48 -9.63
N VAL A 301 13.88 -2.29 -9.31
CA VAL A 301 13.66 -1.20 -10.28
C VAL A 301 14.98 -0.82 -10.95
N GLU A 302 16.06 -0.65 -10.19
CA GLU A 302 17.38 -0.30 -10.73
C GLU A 302 17.98 -1.44 -11.56
N LEU A 303 17.85 -2.69 -11.12
CA LEU A 303 18.32 -3.86 -11.86
C LEU A 303 17.55 -4.01 -13.20
N ILE A 304 16.21 -3.93 -13.17
CA ILE A 304 15.40 -3.98 -14.40
C ILE A 304 15.79 -2.84 -15.33
N LEU A 305 15.94 -1.61 -14.81
CA LEU A 305 16.35 -0.45 -15.60
C LEU A 305 17.70 -0.67 -16.27
N THR A 306 18.68 -1.18 -15.53
CA THR A 306 20.04 -1.46 -16.03
C THR A 306 20.02 -2.53 -17.12
N HIS A 307 19.36 -3.67 -16.87
CA HIS A 307 19.25 -4.74 -17.85
C HIS A 307 18.47 -4.31 -19.11
N LEU A 308 17.36 -3.58 -18.91
CA LEU A 308 16.53 -3.12 -20.01
C LEU A 308 17.31 -2.16 -20.91
N ARG A 309 18.02 -1.16 -20.35
CA ARG A 309 18.84 -0.23 -21.12
C ARG A 309 19.97 -0.94 -21.87
N ARG A 310 20.63 -1.93 -21.26
CA ARG A 310 21.69 -2.74 -21.92
C ARG A 310 21.15 -3.58 -23.07
N SER A 311 19.88 -4.01 -23.01
CA SER A 311 19.25 -4.90 -24.00
C SER A 311 18.58 -4.18 -25.17
N LEU A 312 18.44 -2.86 -25.12
CA LEU A 312 17.82 -2.03 -26.14
C LEU A 312 18.88 -1.32 -26.99
N ASP A 313 18.49 -0.87 -28.19
CA ASP A 313 19.33 0.04 -28.98
C ASP A 313 19.54 1.37 -28.22
N PRO A 314 20.67 2.08 -28.46
CA PRO A 314 21.02 3.27 -27.70
C PRO A 314 19.98 4.40 -27.77
N GLN A 315 19.26 4.55 -28.88
CA GLN A 315 18.23 5.60 -29.01
C GLN A 315 17.02 5.30 -28.16
N LEU A 316 16.57 4.05 -28.15
CA LEU A 316 15.45 3.62 -27.34
C LEU A 316 15.84 3.53 -25.86
N ALA A 317 17.04 3.07 -25.55
CA ALA A 317 17.58 3.04 -24.17
C ALA A 317 17.61 4.46 -23.55
N ALA A 318 17.92 5.49 -24.33
CA ALA A 318 17.86 6.89 -23.91
C ALA A 318 16.45 7.39 -23.58
N GLN A 319 15.38 6.72 -24.02
CA GLN A 319 13.98 7.04 -23.74
C GLN A 319 13.41 6.20 -22.59
N VAL A 320 14.23 5.39 -21.90
CA VAL A 320 13.83 4.59 -20.73
C VAL A 320 14.35 5.25 -19.45
N ARG A 321 13.47 5.44 -18.48
CA ARG A 321 13.76 6.07 -17.18
C ARG A 321 13.35 5.20 -16.02
N GLY A 322 14.04 5.37 -14.89
CA GLY A 322 13.59 4.88 -13.59
C GLY A 322 12.72 5.93 -12.90
N TYR A 323 11.80 5.46 -12.02
CA TYR A 323 11.00 6.35 -11.18
C TYR A 323 10.70 5.66 -9.85
N ARG A 324 11.19 6.20 -8.75
CA ARG A 324 10.97 5.63 -7.41
C ARG A 324 11.11 6.66 -6.30
N GLY A 325 10.63 6.31 -5.12
CA GLY A 325 10.94 7.04 -3.89
C GLY A 325 12.47 7.10 -3.68
N GLY A 326 12.94 8.26 -3.23
CA GLY A 326 14.35 8.53 -3.06
C GLY A 326 15.01 9.32 -4.20
N TYR A 327 14.42 9.38 -5.39
CA TYR A 327 14.86 10.30 -6.42
C TYR A 327 14.52 11.75 -6.07
N LEU A 328 15.38 12.68 -6.48
CA LEU A 328 15.15 14.09 -6.21
C LEU A 328 13.86 14.61 -6.89
N PRO A 329 13.14 15.56 -6.27
CA PRO A 329 11.89 16.09 -6.83
C PRO A 329 12.00 16.61 -8.27
N ARG A 330 13.15 17.24 -8.63
CA ARG A 330 13.42 17.72 -9.99
C ARG A 330 13.54 16.57 -11.01
N GLU A 331 14.17 15.46 -10.62
CA GLU A 331 14.35 14.29 -11.49
C GLU A 331 12.99 13.62 -11.74
N ARG A 332 12.19 13.44 -10.70
CA ARG A 332 10.84 12.89 -10.83
C ARG A 332 9.98 13.73 -11.78
N ARG A 333 9.97 15.07 -11.59
CA ARG A 333 9.24 15.99 -12.48
C ARG A 333 9.72 15.93 -13.93
N ALA A 334 11.02 15.75 -14.17
CA ALA A 334 11.54 15.58 -15.51
C ALA A 334 11.05 14.27 -16.19
N VAL A 335 10.94 13.18 -15.42
CA VAL A 335 10.37 11.91 -15.93
C VAL A 335 8.87 12.06 -16.21
N GLU A 336 8.12 12.69 -15.31
CA GLU A 336 6.68 12.94 -15.45
C GLU A 336 6.37 13.81 -16.70
N SER A 337 7.13 14.90 -16.90
CA SER A 337 7.02 15.75 -18.10
C SER A 337 7.38 14.97 -19.37
N GLY A 338 8.51 14.23 -19.34
CA GLY A 338 8.94 13.42 -20.47
C GLY A 338 7.95 12.33 -20.87
N LEU A 339 7.21 11.74 -19.92
CA LEU A 339 6.12 10.79 -20.17
C LEU A 339 4.93 11.48 -20.85
N ARG A 340 4.51 12.64 -20.34
CA ARG A 340 3.41 13.43 -20.94
C ARG A 340 3.71 13.90 -22.35
N GLU A 341 4.92 14.33 -22.58
CA GLU A 341 5.40 14.88 -23.86
C GLU A 341 5.81 13.79 -24.88
N GLY A 342 5.84 12.52 -24.44
CA GLY A 342 6.23 11.39 -25.29
C GLY A 342 7.72 11.21 -25.50
N GLY A 343 8.57 12.01 -24.84
CA GLY A 343 10.03 11.88 -24.84
C GLY A 343 10.54 10.66 -24.05
N VAL A 344 9.75 10.18 -23.08
CA VAL A 344 9.99 8.94 -22.33
C VAL A 344 8.98 7.91 -22.81
N ARG A 345 9.45 6.79 -23.38
CA ARG A 345 8.61 5.69 -23.89
C ARG A 345 8.56 4.49 -22.97
N GLY A 346 9.57 4.33 -22.11
CA GLY A 346 9.66 3.27 -21.12
C GLY A 346 9.93 3.83 -19.76
N VAL A 347 9.22 3.35 -18.74
CA VAL A 347 9.49 3.71 -17.35
C VAL A 347 9.47 2.46 -16.47
N VAL A 348 10.47 2.34 -15.57
CA VAL A 348 10.55 1.30 -14.57
C VAL A 348 10.28 1.95 -13.22
N SER A 349 9.24 1.53 -12.52
CA SER A 349 8.78 2.22 -11.30
C SER A 349 8.51 1.26 -10.15
N THR A 350 8.61 1.78 -8.92
CA THR A 350 7.92 1.22 -7.77
C THR A 350 6.43 1.63 -7.81
N ASN A 351 5.67 1.38 -6.76
CA ASN A 351 4.31 1.91 -6.58
C ASN A 351 4.22 3.46 -6.63
N ALA A 352 5.33 4.17 -6.74
CA ALA A 352 5.35 5.64 -6.78
C ALA A 352 4.61 6.26 -8.01
N LEU A 353 4.45 5.49 -9.12
CA LEU A 353 3.60 5.86 -10.26
C LEU A 353 2.24 5.13 -10.27
N GLU A 354 1.87 4.46 -9.20
CA GLU A 354 0.59 3.78 -9.04
C GLU A 354 -0.56 4.77 -8.82
N LEU A 355 -0.32 5.83 -8.05
CA LEU A 355 -1.31 6.86 -7.73
C LEU A 355 -1.54 7.85 -8.88
N GLY A 356 -2.70 8.49 -8.88
CA GLY A 356 -3.39 9.28 -9.91
C GLY A 356 -2.65 10.43 -10.63
N ILE A 357 -1.32 10.43 -10.72
CA ILE A 357 -0.57 11.42 -11.50
C ILE A 357 -0.85 11.21 -13.00
N ASP A 358 -1.13 12.28 -13.74
CA ASP A 358 -1.22 12.21 -15.20
C ASP A 358 0.18 12.07 -15.82
N ILE A 359 0.53 10.86 -16.19
CA ILE A 359 1.79 10.49 -16.85
C ILE A 359 1.65 10.27 -18.37
N GLY A 360 0.56 10.71 -18.95
CA GLY A 360 0.32 10.46 -20.38
C GLY A 360 -0.26 9.06 -20.67
N SER A 361 -0.29 8.67 -21.94
CA SER A 361 -0.86 7.37 -22.37
C SER A 361 0.23 6.32 -22.54
N LEU A 362 0.37 5.44 -21.56
CA LEU A 362 1.11 4.20 -21.73
C LEU A 362 0.16 3.14 -22.29
N GLN A 363 0.67 2.24 -23.14
CA GLN A 363 -0.14 1.22 -23.80
C GLN A 363 -0.05 -0.14 -23.12
N ALA A 364 1.09 -0.38 -22.44
CA ALA A 364 1.31 -1.63 -21.73
C ALA A 364 1.85 -1.42 -20.31
N ALA A 365 1.46 -2.29 -19.39
CA ALA A 365 2.01 -2.42 -18.06
C ALA A 365 2.59 -3.83 -17.85
N VAL A 366 3.81 -3.94 -17.34
CA VAL A 366 4.43 -5.20 -16.94
C VAL A 366 4.56 -5.19 -15.43
N LEU A 367 3.96 -6.15 -14.75
CA LEU A 367 4.01 -6.31 -13.31
C LEU A 367 5.03 -7.39 -12.97
N ASN A 368 6.16 -7.01 -12.38
CA ASN A 368 7.21 -7.93 -11.92
C ASN A 368 6.82 -8.50 -10.55
N GLY A 369 6.08 -9.58 -10.57
CA GLY A 369 5.43 -10.19 -9.41
C GLY A 369 4.15 -9.46 -9.00
N TYR A 370 3.45 -10.05 -8.02
CA TYR A 370 2.23 -9.46 -7.45
C TYR A 370 2.54 -8.19 -6.67
N PRO A 371 1.84 -7.08 -6.94
CA PRO A 371 2.13 -5.80 -6.27
C PRO A 371 1.96 -5.80 -4.75
N GLY A 372 1.21 -6.75 -4.20
CA GLY A 372 0.93 -6.86 -2.77
C GLY A 372 -0.55 -6.78 -2.43
N SER A 373 -1.36 -6.24 -3.35
CA SER A 373 -2.81 -6.16 -3.23
C SER A 373 -3.51 -6.20 -4.60
N ILE A 374 -4.77 -6.64 -4.61
CA ILE A 374 -5.64 -6.60 -5.81
C ILE A 374 -5.83 -5.14 -6.22
N ALA A 375 -6.07 -4.24 -5.24
CA ALA A 375 -6.21 -2.81 -5.49
C ALA A 375 -5.00 -2.23 -6.23
N SER A 376 -3.78 -2.48 -5.73
CA SER A 376 -2.53 -2.07 -6.38
C SER A 376 -2.39 -2.67 -7.78
N THR A 377 -2.76 -3.94 -7.96
CA THR A 377 -2.70 -4.60 -9.28
C THR A 377 -3.58 -3.88 -10.30
N TRP A 378 -4.81 -3.53 -9.93
CA TRP A 378 -5.72 -2.78 -10.81
C TRP A 378 -5.27 -1.34 -11.05
N GLN A 379 -4.66 -0.68 -10.05
CA GLN A 379 -4.12 0.67 -10.19
C GLN A 379 -2.92 0.69 -11.14
N GLN A 380 -1.99 -0.26 -11.00
CA GLN A 380 -0.83 -0.42 -11.88
C GLN A 380 -1.25 -0.82 -13.30
N ALA A 381 -2.17 -1.77 -13.44
CA ALA A 381 -2.77 -2.13 -14.73
C ALA A 381 -3.51 -0.94 -15.37
N GLY A 382 -4.15 -0.10 -14.55
CA GLY A 382 -4.86 1.11 -14.98
C GLY A 382 -3.95 2.24 -15.47
N ARG A 383 -2.63 2.12 -15.32
CA ARG A 383 -1.65 3.03 -15.95
C ARG A 383 -1.48 2.77 -17.45
N ALA A 384 -1.88 1.60 -17.92
CA ALA A 384 -1.96 1.26 -19.33
C ALA A 384 -3.38 1.51 -19.87
N GLY A 385 -3.48 2.15 -21.04
CA GLY A 385 -4.74 2.48 -21.73
C GLY A 385 -5.40 3.76 -21.21
N ARG A 386 -5.85 4.60 -22.14
CA ARG A 386 -6.72 5.75 -21.83
C ARG A 386 -8.15 5.41 -22.20
N ARG A 387 -9.08 5.82 -21.36
CA ARG A 387 -10.56 5.82 -21.50
C ARG A 387 -11.19 4.83 -22.52
N ARG A 388 -10.69 4.77 -23.77
CA ARG A 388 -11.26 3.93 -24.86
C ARG A 388 -10.20 3.10 -25.62
N ASP A 389 -8.90 3.31 -25.35
CA ASP A 389 -7.82 2.62 -26.06
C ASP A 389 -7.62 1.22 -25.49
N ALA A 390 -7.25 0.28 -26.38
CA ALA A 390 -6.83 -1.06 -25.96
C ALA A 390 -5.57 -0.98 -25.12
N SER A 391 -5.50 -1.81 -24.08
CA SER A 391 -4.33 -1.90 -23.20
C SER A 391 -3.92 -3.34 -22.93
N LEU A 392 -2.64 -3.54 -22.60
CA LEU A 392 -2.08 -4.81 -22.22
C LEU A 392 -1.47 -4.74 -20.82
N THR A 393 -1.86 -5.66 -19.96
CA THR A 393 -1.17 -5.90 -18.70
C THR A 393 -0.53 -7.28 -18.75
N VAL A 394 0.77 -7.35 -18.42
CA VAL A 394 1.52 -8.62 -18.32
C VAL A 394 1.90 -8.82 -16.86
N PHE A 395 1.25 -9.76 -16.19
CA PHE A 395 1.64 -10.20 -14.86
C PHE A 395 2.69 -11.30 -14.99
N VAL A 396 3.93 -11.01 -14.61
CA VAL A 396 5.05 -11.96 -14.63
C VAL A 396 5.20 -12.52 -13.23
N ALA A 397 4.83 -13.78 -13.04
CA ALA A 397 4.87 -14.41 -11.73
C ALA A 397 6.31 -14.60 -11.22
N GLY A 398 6.53 -14.26 -9.96
CA GLY A 398 7.72 -14.65 -9.23
C GLY A 398 7.67 -16.10 -8.75
N ASN A 399 8.75 -16.57 -8.14
CA ASN A 399 8.82 -17.92 -7.56
C ASN A 399 8.08 -18.05 -6.22
N GLY A 400 7.60 -16.94 -5.63
CA GLY A 400 6.95 -16.96 -4.32
C GLY A 400 5.60 -17.69 -4.31
N PRO A 401 5.17 -18.23 -3.15
CA PRO A 401 3.92 -19.00 -3.04
C PRO A 401 2.69 -18.24 -3.53
N LEU A 402 2.60 -16.95 -3.22
CA LEU A 402 1.48 -16.09 -3.59
C LEU A 402 1.42 -15.83 -5.10
N ASP A 403 2.54 -15.51 -5.73
CA ASP A 403 2.60 -15.29 -7.18
C ASP A 403 2.22 -16.57 -7.95
N GLN A 404 2.71 -17.73 -7.45
CA GLN A 404 2.39 -19.03 -8.05
C GLN A 404 0.92 -19.43 -7.83
N PHE A 405 0.31 -19.01 -6.74
CA PHE A 405 -1.13 -19.15 -6.55
C PHE A 405 -1.90 -18.29 -7.57
N LEU A 406 -1.60 -17.00 -7.65
CA LEU A 406 -2.32 -16.07 -8.50
C LEU A 406 -2.20 -16.35 -10.01
N VAL A 407 -1.02 -16.81 -10.46
CA VAL A 407 -0.82 -17.12 -11.88
C VAL A 407 -1.56 -18.40 -12.30
N THR A 408 -1.84 -19.29 -11.35
CA THR A 408 -2.63 -20.52 -11.60
C THR A 408 -4.12 -20.34 -11.29
N HIS A 409 -4.52 -19.21 -10.64
CA HIS A 409 -5.89 -18.86 -10.31
C HIS A 409 -6.17 -17.39 -10.69
N PRO A 410 -6.13 -17.04 -11.97
CA PRO A 410 -6.36 -15.66 -12.43
C PRO A 410 -7.73 -15.10 -12.04
N GLU A 411 -8.72 -15.98 -11.91
CA GLU A 411 -10.08 -15.65 -11.47
C GLU A 411 -10.09 -15.01 -10.08
N TYR A 412 -9.16 -15.37 -9.21
CA TYR A 412 -9.01 -14.73 -7.91
C TYR A 412 -8.72 -13.23 -8.06
N LEU A 413 -7.73 -12.87 -8.87
CA LEU A 413 -7.31 -11.48 -9.06
C LEU A 413 -8.35 -10.66 -9.84
N LEU A 414 -9.09 -11.30 -10.76
CA LEU A 414 -10.05 -10.62 -11.61
C LEU A 414 -11.46 -10.59 -11.02
N GLY A 415 -11.81 -11.53 -10.14
CA GLY A 415 -13.17 -11.74 -9.63
C GLY A 415 -13.37 -11.43 -8.15
N GLN A 416 -12.30 -11.41 -7.34
CA GLN A 416 -12.44 -11.07 -5.93
C GLN A 416 -12.48 -9.55 -5.69
N PRO A 417 -13.21 -9.10 -4.66
CA PRO A 417 -13.13 -7.70 -4.24
C PRO A 417 -11.70 -7.36 -3.80
N PRO A 418 -11.25 -6.12 -4.02
CA PRO A 418 -9.98 -5.67 -3.50
C PRO A 418 -9.93 -5.71 -1.96
N GLU A 419 -8.76 -5.53 -1.41
CA GLU A 419 -8.51 -5.52 0.02
C GLU A 419 -9.31 -4.43 0.74
N ALA A 420 -9.66 -4.70 2.01
CA ALA A 420 -10.28 -3.72 2.88
C ALA A 420 -9.24 -2.72 3.42
N GLY A 421 -9.66 -1.51 3.63
CA GLY A 421 -8.89 -0.52 4.37
C GLY A 421 -9.18 -0.65 5.87
N PHE A 422 -8.22 -1.13 6.66
CA PHE A 422 -8.34 -1.21 8.11
C PHE A 422 -7.55 -0.10 8.76
N ILE A 423 -8.16 0.53 9.78
CA ILE A 423 -7.53 1.54 10.65
C ILE A 423 -7.95 1.26 12.09
N ASN A 424 -7.08 1.64 13.02
CA ASN A 424 -7.37 1.65 14.46
C ASN A 424 -7.06 3.04 15.04
N PRO A 425 -7.98 4.02 14.87
CA PRO A 425 -7.77 5.36 15.39
C PRO A 425 -7.72 5.43 16.92
N GLU A 426 -8.29 4.41 17.58
CA GLU A 426 -8.36 4.28 19.04
C GLU A 426 -7.15 3.54 19.62
N ASN A 427 -6.18 3.12 18.81
CA ASN A 427 -4.91 2.64 19.34
C ASN A 427 -4.37 3.66 20.34
N LEU A 428 -4.19 3.24 21.59
CA LEU A 428 -3.91 4.13 22.72
C LEU A 428 -2.69 5.02 22.46
N TYR A 429 -1.65 4.47 21.84
CA TYR A 429 -0.43 5.20 21.52
C TYR A 429 -0.68 6.29 20.47
N VAL A 430 -1.36 5.95 19.38
CA VAL A 430 -1.73 6.91 18.32
C VAL A 430 -2.67 7.97 18.85
N TRP A 431 -3.73 7.54 19.52
CA TRP A 431 -4.79 8.39 20.03
C TRP A 431 -4.29 9.39 21.07
N MET A 432 -3.48 8.94 22.06
CA MET A 432 -2.87 9.78 23.11
C MET A 432 -2.01 10.90 22.50
N ASN A 433 -1.20 10.59 21.52
CA ASN A 433 -0.34 11.57 20.89
C ASN A 433 -1.16 12.65 20.16
N HIS A 434 -2.26 12.25 19.53
CA HIS A 434 -3.17 13.23 18.89
C HIS A 434 -4.03 13.99 19.89
N LEU A 435 -4.36 13.41 21.04
CA LEU A 435 -5.01 14.13 22.16
C LEU A 435 -4.11 15.25 22.67
N LYS A 436 -2.80 14.99 22.84
CA LYS A 436 -1.81 16.04 23.19
C LYS A 436 -1.78 17.15 22.14
N CYS A 437 -1.74 16.79 20.84
CA CYS A 437 -1.79 17.79 19.75
C CYS A 437 -3.08 18.62 19.78
N ALA A 438 -4.22 17.97 20.00
CA ALA A 438 -5.53 18.65 20.09
C ALA A 438 -5.61 19.59 21.28
N ALA A 439 -5.01 19.21 22.43
CA ALA A 439 -4.95 20.06 23.63
C ALA A 439 -4.01 21.27 23.46
N PHE A 440 -2.95 21.12 22.64
CA PHE A 440 -2.09 22.22 22.24
C PHE A 440 -2.80 23.24 21.33
N GLU A 441 -3.65 22.77 20.44
CA GLU A 441 -4.38 23.60 19.47
C GLU A 441 -5.50 24.41 20.13
N LEU A 442 -6.29 23.77 20.96
CA LEU A 442 -7.41 24.38 21.67
C LEU A 442 -7.55 23.76 23.06
N PRO A 443 -7.85 24.53 24.12
CA PRO A 443 -8.16 23.97 25.42
C PRO A 443 -9.33 22.98 25.33
N PHE A 444 -9.26 21.88 26.07
CA PHE A 444 -10.36 20.91 26.21
C PHE A 444 -11.29 21.30 27.32
N ARG A 445 -12.58 21.34 27.07
CA ARG A 445 -13.59 21.43 28.13
C ARG A 445 -13.66 20.11 28.89
N CYS A 446 -14.01 20.16 30.16
CA CYS A 446 -14.09 18.95 30.99
C CYS A 446 -15.13 17.93 30.49
N ASP A 447 -16.16 18.36 29.74
CA ASP A 447 -17.24 17.57 29.15
C ASP A 447 -17.01 17.19 27.70
N GLU A 448 -15.88 17.58 27.12
CA GLU A 448 -15.56 17.36 25.69
C GLU A 448 -14.95 15.98 25.47
N SER A 449 -15.37 15.31 24.39
CA SER A 449 -14.81 14.03 23.96
C SER A 449 -13.94 14.18 22.72
N PHE A 450 -12.93 13.32 22.62
CA PHE A 450 -12.05 13.21 21.44
C PHE A 450 -12.14 11.79 20.85
N GLY A 451 -13.25 11.54 20.15
CA GLY A 451 -13.62 10.21 19.69
C GLY A 451 -14.21 9.33 20.81
N PRO A 452 -14.32 8.02 20.62
CA PRO A 452 -14.94 7.10 21.59
C PRO A 452 -14.04 6.73 22.78
N GLY A 453 -12.75 7.12 22.75
CA GLY A 453 -11.81 6.81 23.83
C GLY A 453 -12.07 7.54 25.14
N PRO A 454 -11.43 7.12 26.26
CA PRO A 454 -11.64 7.66 27.61
C PRO A 454 -10.99 9.05 27.77
N THR A 455 -11.51 10.05 27.06
CA THR A 455 -10.92 11.40 26.96
C THR A 455 -10.75 12.04 28.35
N GLY A 456 -11.75 11.97 29.21
CA GLY A 456 -11.73 12.58 30.55
C GLY A 456 -10.61 12.02 31.44
N ASP A 457 -10.49 10.71 31.50
CA ASP A 457 -9.46 10.02 32.32
C ASP A 457 -8.05 10.37 31.83
N MET A 458 -7.90 10.43 30.52
CA MET A 458 -6.62 10.74 29.90
C MET A 458 -6.21 12.20 30.04
N LEU A 459 -7.16 13.14 29.97
CA LEU A 459 -6.90 14.56 30.27
C LEU A 459 -6.53 14.75 31.74
N ALA A 460 -7.17 14.01 32.67
CA ALA A 460 -6.81 14.01 34.07
C ALA A 460 -5.39 13.47 34.32
N PHE A 461 -5.05 12.34 33.70
CA PHE A 461 -3.69 11.78 33.71
C PHE A 461 -2.66 12.77 33.19
N LEU A 462 -2.90 13.43 32.04
CA LEU A 462 -1.99 14.42 31.48
C LEU A 462 -1.85 15.69 32.37
N ALA A 463 -2.88 15.97 33.19
CA ALA A 463 -2.81 17.04 34.17
C ALA A 463 -1.98 16.65 35.42
N GLU A 464 -2.06 15.40 35.88
CA GLU A 464 -1.18 14.84 36.89
C GLU A 464 0.29 14.86 36.48
N GLU A 465 0.55 14.49 35.22
CA GLU A 465 1.89 14.53 34.57
C GLU A 465 2.37 15.97 34.24
N ARG A 466 1.60 17.00 34.59
CA ARG A 466 1.90 18.43 34.38
C ARG A 466 2.07 18.82 32.88
N VAL A 467 1.59 18.00 31.98
CA VAL A 467 1.50 18.34 30.55
C VAL A 467 0.33 19.33 30.33
N LEU A 468 -0.76 19.14 31.08
CA LEU A 468 -1.93 20.03 31.07
C LEU A 468 -2.13 20.67 32.44
N ARG A 469 -2.96 21.73 32.47
CA ARG A 469 -3.45 22.36 33.67
C ARG A 469 -4.97 22.51 33.63
N ALA A 470 -5.65 21.94 34.62
CA ALA A 470 -7.09 22.14 34.79
C ALA A 470 -7.35 23.54 35.42
N ALA A 471 -8.08 24.39 34.70
CA ALA A 471 -8.49 25.71 35.17
C ALA A 471 -9.76 26.19 34.47
N GLY A 472 -10.69 26.79 35.19
CA GLY A 472 -11.90 27.39 34.62
C GLY A 472 -12.82 26.40 33.89
N GLY A 473 -12.86 25.13 34.30
CA GLY A 473 -13.67 24.09 33.63
C GLY A 473 -13.06 23.58 32.29
N ALA A 474 -11.78 23.85 32.06
CA ALA A 474 -11.06 23.37 30.88
C ALA A 474 -9.61 22.93 31.23
N TYR A 475 -9.03 22.11 30.36
CA TYR A 475 -7.63 21.69 30.40
C TYR A 475 -6.81 22.48 29.39
N HIS A 476 -5.76 23.15 29.86
CA HIS A 476 -4.89 24.03 29.08
C HIS A 476 -3.50 23.40 28.93
N TRP A 477 -2.90 23.50 27.74
CA TRP A 477 -1.53 23.06 27.47
C TRP A 477 -0.53 23.87 28.28
N MET A 478 0.42 23.20 28.94
CA MET A 478 1.43 23.83 29.81
C MET A 478 2.88 23.47 29.48
N ALA A 479 3.08 22.36 28.77
CA ALA A 479 4.43 21.88 28.47
C ALA A 479 5.15 22.77 27.43
N ASP A 480 6.48 22.90 27.56
CA ASP A 480 7.30 23.74 26.66
C ASP A 480 7.66 23.08 25.32
N HIS A 481 7.18 21.87 25.05
CA HIS A 481 7.47 21.16 23.80
C HIS A 481 6.30 21.28 22.80
N PHE A 482 6.62 21.05 21.53
CA PHE A 482 5.68 21.09 20.42
C PHE A 482 5.21 19.66 20.07
N PRO A 483 4.02 19.22 20.50
CA PRO A 483 3.62 17.82 20.45
C PRO A 483 3.49 17.26 19.04
N ALA A 484 3.23 18.10 18.03
CA ALA A 484 3.15 17.63 16.65
C ALA A 484 4.54 17.24 16.07
N ALA A 485 5.65 17.66 16.67
CA ALA A 485 6.98 17.22 16.25
C ALA A 485 7.28 15.77 16.64
N ASP A 486 6.61 15.26 17.68
CA ASP A 486 6.82 13.91 18.21
C ASP A 486 5.99 12.84 17.47
N VAL A 487 5.14 13.27 16.52
CA VAL A 487 4.22 12.38 15.81
C VAL A 487 4.58 12.28 14.34
N SER A 488 5.09 11.12 13.93
CA SER A 488 5.29 10.77 12.52
C SER A 488 4.05 10.05 12.00
N LEU A 489 3.28 10.66 11.10
CA LEU A 489 2.05 10.06 10.56
C LEU A 489 2.31 8.79 9.75
N ARG A 490 3.51 8.61 9.23
CA ARG A 490 3.88 7.49 8.36
C ARG A 490 4.75 6.44 9.06
N GLY A 491 4.96 6.59 10.37
CA GLY A 491 5.74 5.65 11.18
C GLY A 491 7.24 5.63 10.85
N GLY A 492 7.78 6.63 10.15
CA GLY A 492 9.20 6.70 9.82
C GLY A 492 9.97 7.59 10.79
N ASP A 493 11.07 7.07 11.35
CA ASP A 493 11.94 7.80 12.29
C ASP A 493 12.88 8.82 11.61
N GLY A 494 12.67 9.12 10.33
CA GLY A 494 13.49 10.05 9.54
C GLY A 494 14.08 9.45 8.27
N ASN A 495 14.92 10.23 7.57
CA ASN A 495 15.56 9.84 6.31
C ASN A 495 17.08 9.98 6.39
N VAL A 496 17.78 9.09 5.71
CA VAL A 496 19.21 9.19 5.41
C VAL A 496 19.40 9.96 4.11
N ILE A 497 20.26 10.97 4.11
CA ILE A 497 20.61 11.74 2.92
C ILE A 497 21.81 11.07 2.24
N ILE A 498 21.69 10.77 0.94
CA ILE A 498 22.75 10.15 0.14
C ILE A 498 23.53 11.25 -0.59
N ILE A 499 24.83 11.34 -0.31
CA ILE A 499 25.74 12.39 -0.80
C ILE A 499 26.83 11.75 -1.66
N ASP A 500 26.80 12.04 -2.96
CA ASP A 500 27.83 11.64 -3.91
C ASP A 500 29.08 12.51 -3.75
N ARG A 501 30.24 11.86 -3.55
CA ARG A 501 31.58 12.46 -3.45
C ARG A 501 32.51 12.02 -4.58
N THR A 502 31.98 11.49 -5.68
CA THR A 502 32.79 11.03 -6.81
C THR A 502 33.74 12.10 -7.31
N PHE A 503 33.27 13.34 -7.39
CA PHE A 503 34.09 14.48 -7.77
C PHE A 503 34.56 15.26 -6.54
N THR A 504 35.88 15.30 -6.33
CA THR A 504 36.50 15.99 -5.21
C THR A 504 36.13 17.48 -5.19
N GLY A 505 35.60 17.96 -4.06
CA GLY A 505 35.24 19.39 -3.89
C GLY A 505 33.83 19.77 -4.38
N GLN A 506 33.04 18.83 -4.94
CA GLN A 506 31.67 19.07 -5.37
C GLN A 506 30.72 17.98 -4.86
N PRO A 507 30.49 17.87 -3.55
CA PRO A 507 29.55 16.90 -3.00
C PRO A 507 28.13 17.23 -3.49
N ARG A 508 27.40 16.21 -3.96
CA ARG A 508 26.06 16.36 -4.50
C ARG A 508 25.09 15.43 -3.80
N VAL A 509 23.98 15.96 -3.31
CA VAL A 509 22.86 15.13 -2.84
C VAL A 509 22.22 14.45 -4.04
N ILE A 510 22.22 13.11 -4.06
CA ILE A 510 21.63 12.32 -5.13
C ILE A 510 20.28 11.70 -4.73
N GLY A 511 20.03 11.52 -3.43
CA GLY A 511 18.77 10.91 -2.99
C GLY A 511 18.55 10.94 -1.49
N GLN A 512 17.42 10.37 -1.07
CA GLN A 512 17.05 10.15 0.32
C GLN A 512 16.41 8.78 0.48
N ILE A 513 16.61 8.15 1.63
CA ILE A 513 16.02 6.84 1.95
C ILE A 513 15.59 6.83 3.41
N ASP A 514 14.45 6.18 3.72
CA ASP A 514 13.98 6.04 5.09
C ASP A 514 14.95 5.17 5.92
N LEU A 515 14.98 5.41 7.23
CA LEU A 515 15.93 4.78 8.15
C LEU A 515 15.80 3.25 8.20
N TRP A 516 14.60 2.68 8.07
CA TRP A 516 14.41 1.23 8.03
C TRP A 516 14.93 0.61 6.73
N ALA A 517 14.67 1.24 5.59
CA ALA A 517 15.23 0.79 4.32
C ALA A 517 16.74 1.02 4.23
N ALA A 518 17.28 2.00 4.96
CA ALA A 518 18.71 2.24 5.05
C ALA A 518 19.45 1.06 5.67
N LEU A 519 18.90 0.36 6.67
CA LEU A 519 19.48 -0.86 7.23
C LEU A 519 19.83 -1.92 6.19
N LEU A 520 19.04 -2.00 5.11
CA LEU A 520 19.20 -3.01 4.07
C LEU A 520 20.00 -2.53 2.86
N THR A 521 20.23 -1.21 2.71
CA THR A 521 20.77 -0.64 1.47
C THR A 521 21.90 0.36 1.66
N VAL A 522 22.08 0.89 2.88
CA VAL A 522 23.03 1.96 3.17
C VAL A 522 23.85 1.57 4.40
N TYR A 523 24.89 0.80 4.17
CA TYR A 523 25.93 0.41 5.15
C TYR A 523 27.27 0.48 4.45
N GLU A 524 28.36 0.53 5.20
CA GLU A 524 29.71 0.60 4.63
C GLU A 524 29.95 -0.58 3.69
N ASP A 525 30.54 -0.32 2.52
CA ASP A 525 30.74 -1.25 1.40
C ASP A 525 29.48 -1.70 0.65
N ALA A 526 28.29 -1.19 0.98
CA ALA A 526 27.09 -1.44 0.18
C ALA A 526 27.23 -0.85 -1.23
N ILE A 527 26.69 -1.56 -2.21
CA ILE A 527 26.53 -1.01 -3.57
C ILE A 527 25.10 -0.43 -3.68
N TYR A 528 25.01 0.88 -3.55
CA TYR A 528 23.78 1.63 -3.69
C TYR A 528 23.51 1.94 -5.17
N LEU A 529 22.37 1.53 -5.68
CA LEU A 529 21.97 1.76 -7.07
C LEU A 529 21.06 3.00 -7.15
N HIS A 530 21.37 3.93 -8.07
CA HIS A 530 20.57 5.13 -8.26
C HIS A 530 20.56 5.57 -9.74
N GLY A 531 19.39 5.58 -10.38
CA GLY A 531 19.23 5.98 -11.78
C GLY A 531 19.96 5.06 -12.79
N GLY A 532 20.27 3.83 -12.39
CA GLY A 532 21.05 2.86 -13.16
C GLY A 532 22.58 3.06 -13.02
N VAL A 533 23.02 3.91 -12.09
CA VAL A 533 24.43 4.09 -11.72
C VAL A 533 24.70 3.40 -10.39
N GLN A 534 25.88 2.80 -10.26
CA GLN A 534 26.31 2.12 -9.06
C GLN A 534 27.16 3.06 -8.21
N TYR A 535 26.90 3.08 -6.91
CA TYR A 535 27.65 3.84 -5.92
C TYR A 535 28.05 2.93 -4.76
N GLN A 536 29.31 2.94 -4.38
CA GLN A 536 29.76 2.31 -3.15
C GLN A 536 29.57 3.27 -1.98
N VAL A 537 28.99 2.80 -0.89
CA VAL A 537 28.89 3.54 0.37
C VAL A 537 30.25 3.49 1.08
N GLU A 538 30.91 4.64 1.19
CA GLU A 538 32.21 4.77 1.86
C GLU A 538 32.06 4.97 3.37
N VAL A 539 31.08 5.80 3.76
CA VAL A 539 30.83 6.14 5.18
C VAL A 539 29.34 6.35 5.40
N TYR A 540 28.84 5.80 6.47
CA TYR A 540 27.50 6.12 6.97
C TYR A 540 27.58 6.80 8.34
N ASP A 541 27.36 8.12 8.37
CA ASP A 541 27.26 8.92 9.58
C ASP A 541 25.87 8.80 10.18
N HIS A 542 25.76 7.98 11.24
CA HIS A 542 24.51 7.71 11.94
C HIS A 542 24.00 8.91 12.74
N ALA A 543 24.89 9.79 13.23
CA ALA A 543 24.50 10.94 14.04
C ALA A 543 23.79 12.00 13.18
N GLU A 544 24.31 12.20 11.97
CA GLU A 544 23.78 13.20 11.03
C GLU A 544 22.81 12.60 10.01
N ASN A 545 22.56 11.29 10.04
CA ASN A 545 21.76 10.55 9.04
C ASN A 545 22.23 10.86 7.60
N LYS A 546 23.54 10.80 7.35
CA LYS A 546 24.16 11.07 6.06
C LYS A 546 24.99 9.89 5.60
N ALA A 547 24.81 9.46 4.36
CA ALA A 547 25.65 8.47 3.72
C ALA A 547 26.46 9.12 2.59
N PHE A 548 27.75 8.89 2.60
CA PHE A 548 28.69 9.37 1.61
C PHE A 548 29.03 8.23 0.66
N VAL A 549 28.80 8.48 -0.64
CA VAL A 549 28.94 7.45 -1.66
C VAL A 549 29.86 7.93 -2.78
N ARG A 550 30.48 6.96 -3.48
CA ARG A 550 31.28 7.20 -4.69
C ARG A 550 30.81 6.32 -5.82
N GLU A 551 30.72 6.85 -7.02
CA GLU A 551 30.41 6.11 -8.24
C GLU A 551 31.47 5.01 -8.49
N VAL A 552 30.98 3.81 -8.81
CA VAL A 552 31.80 2.64 -9.12
C VAL A 552 31.18 1.89 -10.31
N ASP A 553 32.01 1.09 -10.99
CA ASP A 553 31.52 0.16 -12.03
C ASP A 553 31.97 -1.25 -11.63
N VAL A 554 31.02 -2.00 -11.04
CA VAL A 554 31.25 -3.36 -10.55
C VAL A 554 30.19 -4.29 -11.15
N ASP A 555 30.50 -5.58 -11.23
CA ASP A 555 29.60 -6.61 -11.82
C ASP A 555 28.66 -7.24 -10.78
N TYR A 556 28.56 -6.66 -9.60
CA TYR A 556 27.71 -7.17 -8.51
C TYR A 556 26.90 -6.06 -7.82
N TYR A 557 25.89 -6.44 -7.08
CA TYR A 557 25.18 -5.63 -6.09
C TYR A 557 25.26 -6.28 -4.71
N THR A 558 24.86 -5.57 -3.68
CA THR A 558 24.84 -6.09 -2.30
C THR A 558 23.42 -6.28 -1.81
N ASP A 559 23.20 -7.35 -1.03
CA ASP A 559 21.92 -7.70 -0.41
C ASP A 559 22.14 -8.07 1.05
N ALA A 560 21.51 -7.34 1.98
CA ALA A 560 21.71 -7.50 3.41
C ALA A 560 20.71 -8.49 4.02
N ASP A 561 21.19 -9.32 4.94
CA ASP A 561 20.35 -10.18 5.77
C ASP A 561 20.02 -9.49 7.10
N LEU A 562 18.74 -9.50 7.47
CA LEU A 562 18.22 -8.92 8.70
C LEU A 562 17.94 -10.03 9.72
N ALA A 563 18.64 -9.97 10.86
CA ALA A 563 18.30 -10.77 12.02
C ALA A 563 17.15 -10.09 12.79
N VAL A 564 16.10 -10.86 13.09
CA VAL A 564 14.93 -10.38 13.81
C VAL A 564 14.69 -11.26 15.03
N HIS A 565 14.57 -10.61 16.19
CA HIS A 565 14.19 -11.26 17.44
C HIS A 565 12.88 -10.66 17.94
N LEU A 566 11.99 -11.53 18.45
CA LEU A 566 10.74 -11.14 19.06
C LEU A 566 10.76 -11.49 20.54
N LYS A 567 10.36 -10.53 21.36
CA LYS A 567 10.11 -10.71 22.79
C LYS A 567 8.63 -10.41 23.05
N VAL A 568 7.88 -11.36 23.60
CA VAL A 568 6.49 -11.13 24.00
C VAL A 568 6.50 -10.25 25.24
N LEU A 569 5.71 -9.20 25.21
CA LEU A 569 5.54 -8.24 26.31
C LEU A 569 4.26 -8.53 27.09
N ASP A 570 3.15 -8.76 26.36
CA ASP A 570 1.84 -9.08 26.94
C ASP A 570 1.07 -10.04 26.05
N VAL A 571 0.18 -10.83 26.64
CA VAL A 571 -0.70 -11.81 25.98
C VAL A 571 -2.14 -11.35 26.16
N LEU A 572 -2.74 -10.87 25.09
CA LEU A 572 -4.12 -10.35 25.13
C LEU A 572 -5.15 -11.47 25.02
N ARG A 573 -4.85 -12.53 24.28
CA ARG A 573 -5.67 -13.71 24.17
C ARG A 573 -4.83 -14.94 23.84
N ALA A 574 -5.13 -16.07 24.51
CA ALA A 574 -4.49 -17.35 24.25
C ALA A 574 -5.51 -18.50 24.34
N GLU A 575 -5.37 -19.48 23.48
CA GLU A 575 -6.15 -20.71 23.49
C GLU A 575 -5.22 -21.91 23.24
N GLY A 576 -5.50 -23.03 23.91
CA GLY A 576 -4.87 -24.32 23.60
C GLY A 576 -5.35 -24.88 22.27
N ALA A 577 -4.80 -26.03 21.85
CA ALA A 577 -4.94 -26.66 20.55
C ALA A 577 -6.20 -26.32 19.75
N CYS A 578 -6.00 -25.86 18.52
CA CYS A 578 -7.08 -25.63 17.56
C CYS A 578 -7.18 -26.82 16.60
N SER A 579 -8.31 -27.48 16.58
CA SER A 579 -8.59 -28.59 15.68
C SER A 579 -9.14 -28.07 14.34
N VAL A 580 -8.32 -28.11 13.29
CA VAL A 580 -8.74 -27.86 11.90
C VAL A 580 -8.51 -29.15 11.10
N PRO A 581 -9.54 -29.79 10.51
CA PRO A 581 -9.33 -30.96 9.67
C PRO A 581 -8.50 -30.56 8.42
N LEU A 582 -7.50 -31.40 8.12
CA LEU A 582 -6.79 -31.28 6.84
C LEU A 582 -7.72 -31.76 5.72
N PRO A 583 -7.74 -31.08 4.58
CA PRO A 583 -8.52 -31.53 3.43
C PRO A 583 -7.95 -32.87 2.92
N GLU A 584 -8.83 -33.81 2.57
CA GLU A 584 -8.45 -35.01 1.87
C GLU A 584 -7.93 -34.69 0.45
N ALA A 585 -7.04 -35.52 -0.09
CA ALA A 585 -6.46 -35.28 -1.41
C ALA A 585 -7.48 -35.16 -2.53
N ALA A 586 -8.69 -35.69 -2.36
CA ALA A 586 -9.80 -35.58 -3.31
C ALA A 586 -10.50 -34.20 -3.29
N ASP A 587 -10.46 -33.48 -2.16
CA ASP A 587 -11.07 -32.17 -1.99
C ASP A 587 -10.17 -31.04 -2.53
N MET A 588 -8.88 -31.35 -2.73
CA MET A 588 -7.89 -30.35 -3.20
C MET A 588 -8.13 -29.86 -4.63
N VAL A 589 -8.98 -30.53 -5.41
CA VAL A 589 -9.25 -30.19 -6.82
C VAL A 589 -10.53 -29.33 -6.98
N ARG A 590 -11.35 -29.17 -5.96
CA ARG A 590 -12.73 -28.67 -6.11
C ARG A 590 -13.11 -27.36 -5.44
N GLU A 591 -12.27 -26.71 -4.58
CA GLU A 591 -12.70 -25.49 -3.94
C GLU A 591 -11.63 -24.37 -4.00
N PRO A 592 -11.98 -23.17 -4.44
CA PRO A 592 -11.25 -21.96 -4.12
C PRO A 592 -11.55 -21.62 -2.63
N ALA A 593 -10.66 -22.04 -1.74
CA ALA A 593 -10.78 -21.90 -0.28
C ALA A 593 -10.86 -20.44 0.24
N LEU A 594 -11.06 -19.45 -0.62
CA LEU A 594 -10.93 -18.02 -0.33
C LEU A 594 -12.25 -17.27 -0.22
N ALA A 595 -13.39 -17.91 -0.50
CA ALA A 595 -14.72 -17.25 -0.47
C ALA A 595 -15.32 -17.05 0.94
N ALA A 596 -14.69 -17.58 2.00
CA ALA A 596 -15.34 -17.72 3.30
C ALA A 596 -15.12 -16.56 4.29
N VAL A 597 -14.32 -15.56 3.98
CA VAL A 597 -14.03 -14.44 4.92
C VAL A 597 -14.66 -13.12 4.49
N ALA A 598 -15.05 -12.98 3.23
CA ALA A 598 -15.82 -11.81 2.79
C ALA A 598 -17.31 -12.14 2.84
N GLY A 599 -18.06 -11.52 3.73
CA GLY A 599 -19.52 -11.50 3.65
C GLY A 599 -19.97 -11.01 2.25
N PRO A 600 -21.15 -11.39 1.78
CA PRO A 600 -21.56 -11.12 0.40
C PRO A 600 -21.69 -9.61 0.17
N VAL A 601 -20.66 -9.01 -0.44
CA VAL A 601 -20.81 -7.71 -1.08
C VAL A 601 -21.49 -8.00 -2.41
N ALA A 602 -22.74 -7.61 -2.52
CA ALA A 602 -23.50 -7.73 -3.74
C ALA A 602 -22.78 -6.99 -4.88
N VAL A 603 -22.21 -7.75 -5.80
CA VAL A 603 -21.77 -7.22 -7.08
C VAL A 603 -23.02 -6.93 -7.89
N PRO A 604 -23.29 -5.68 -8.33
CA PRO A 604 -24.45 -5.42 -9.16
C PRO A 604 -24.32 -6.25 -10.46
N PRO A 605 -25.39 -6.92 -10.91
CA PRO A 605 -25.36 -7.75 -12.10
C PRO A 605 -25.05 -6.90 -13.34
N ALA A 606 -24.22 -7.44 -14.22
CA ALA A 606 -24.07 -6.89 -15.56
C ALA A 606 -25.45 -6.93 -16.28
N PRO A 607 -25.84 -5.87 -16.97
CA PRO A 607 -27.12 -5.87 -17.66
C PRO A 607 -27.07 -6.83 -18.86
N GLY A 608 -27.97 -7.85 -18.84
CA GLY A 608 -28.36 -8.64 -19.97
C GLY A 608 -27.64 -9.96 -20.16
N GLU A 609 -28.19 -10.97 -19.54
CA GLU A 609 -28.59 -12.22 -20.18
C GLU A 609 -29.22 -13.12 -19.10
N ASP A 610 -30.48 -13.51 -19.33
CA ASP A 610 -31.23 -14.47 -18.54
C ASP A 610 -30.50 -15.83 -18.58
N SER A 611 -29.75 -16.15 -17.55
CA SER A 611 -29.50 -17.52 -17.13
C SER A 611 -29.21 -17.51 -15.63
N ALA A 612 -30.26 -17.85 -14.88
CA ALA A 612 -30.16 -18.09 -13.46
C ALA A 612 -29.21 -19.26 -13.24
N VAL A 613 -27.96 -18.96 -12.83
CA VAL A 613 -27.10 -19.93 -12.15
C VAL A 613 -27.42 -19.80 -10.69
N ASP A 614 -28.14 -20.77 -10.17
CA ASP A 614 -28.40 -20.93 -8.74
C ASP A 614 -27.07 -21.13 -8.02
N VAL A 615 -26.56 -20.08 -7.40
CA VAL A 615 -25.39 -20.17 -6.50
C VAL A 615 -25.95 -20.52 -5.13
N PRO A 616 -25.71 -21.75 -4.62
CA PRO A 616 -26.19 -22.09 -3.30
C PRO A 616 -25.59 -21.16 -2.25
N ALA A 617 -26.43 -20.49 -1.48
CA ALA A 617 -26.05 -19.70 -0.32
C ALA A 617 -25.26 -20.60 0.63
N LEU A 618 -23.96 -20.37 0.76
CA LEU A 618 -23.13 -21.02 1.75
C LEU A 618 -23.61 -20.59 3.15
N ARG A 619 -24.34 -21.50 3.79
CA ARG A 619 -24.58 -21.41 5.23
C ARG A 619 -23.24 -21.55 5.93
N VAL A 620 -22.80 -20.51 6.60
CA VAL A 620 -21.72 -20.59 7.59
C VAL A 620 -22.29 -21.37 8.78
N ASP A 621 -21.93 -22.63 8.88
CA ASP A 621 -22.22 -23.39 10.09
C ASP A 621 -21.45 -22.73 11.25
N PRO A 622 -22.07 -22.61 12.44
CA PRO A 622 -21.41 -22.05 13.61
C PRO A 622 -20.15 -22.88 13.93
N VAL A 623 -19.03 -22.20 14.09
CA VAL A 623 -17.76 -22.81 14.53
C VAL A 623 -18.03 -23.61 15.80
N PRO A 624 -17.73 -24.93 15.85
CA PRO A 624 -17.91 -25.71 17.06
C PRO A 624 -17.00 -25.16 18.17
N GLU A 625 -17.56 -25.02 19.39
CA GLU A 625 -16.80 -24.60 20.54
C GLU A 625 -15.62 -25.56 20.81
N PRO A 626 -14.43 -25.04 21.21
CA PRO A 626 -13.25 -25.87 21.39
C PRO A 626 -13.44 -26.85 22.55
N SER A 627 -13.37 -28.14 22.27
CA SER A 627 -13.31 -29.17 23.31
C SER A 627 -11.92 -29.18 23.95
N ALA A 628 -11.87 -29.04 25.24
CA ALA A 628 -10.66 -29.04 26.06
C ALA A 628 -10.06 -30.44 26.16
N SER A 629 -9.30 -30.89 25.16
CA SER A 629 -8.22 -31.90 25.31
C SER A 629 -7.58 -32.27 23.97
N ALA A 630 -6.56 -31.53 23.54
CA ALA A 630 -5.59 -32.04 22.61
C ALA A 630 -4.21 -31.53 23.05
N ALA A 631 -3.37 -32.42 23.51
CA ALA A 631 -2.05 -32.13 23.98
C ALA A 631 -1.22 -31.55 22.83
N GLY A 632 -0.95 -30.22 22.83
CA GLY A 632 0.25 -29.81 22.23
C GLY A 632 0.37 -28.54 21.41
N CYS A 633 -0.58 -28.11 20.61
CA CYS A 633 -0.51 -26.86 19.87
C CYS A 633 -1.37 -25.77 20.50
N GLY A 634 -0.84 -24.52 20.57
CA GLY A 634 -1.59 -23.38 21.06
C GLY A 634 -1.55 -22.24 20.04
N ARG A 635 -2.47 -21.29 20.20
CA ARG A 635 -2.47 -20.00 19.48
C ARG A 635 -2.65 -18.87 20.47
N ALA A 636 -2.00 -17.75 20.17
CA ALA A 636 -2.20 -16.54 20.97
C ALA A 636 -1.93 -15.31 20.14
N TRP A 637 -2.36 -14.15 20.62
CA TRP A 637 -1.96 -12.85 20.12
C TRP A 637 -1.75 -11.87 21.26
N GLY A 638 -0.91 -10.86 21.04
CA GLY A 638 -0.58 -9.86 22.04
C GLY A 638 0.51 -8.92 21.59
N GLU A 639 1.07 -8.20 22.56
CA GLU A 639 2.10 -7.20 22.33
C GLU A 639 3.49 -7.81 22.32
N VAL A 640 4.34 -7.36 21.37
CA VAL A 640 5.70 -7.85 21.21
C VAL A 640 6.67 -6.70 20.98
N LEU A 641 7.92 -6.88 21.42
CA LEU A 641 9.06 -6.06 21.04
C LEU A 641 9.82 -6.79 19.94
N VAL A 642 9.93 -6.15 18.78
CA VAL A 642 10.70 -6.63 17.63
C VAL A 642 12.04 -5.91 17.62
N THR A 643 13.13 -6.66 17.75
CA THR A 643 14.50 -6.15 17.60
C THR A 643 15.06 -6.60 16.27
N ALA A 644 15.48 -5.65 15.42
CA ALA A 644 16.00 -5.93 14.10
C ALA A 644 17.42 -5.39 13.94
N LYS A 645 18.31 -6.20 13.34
CA LYS A 645 19.71 -5.89 13.09
C LYS A 645 20.17 -6.42 11.75
N ALA A 646 20.72 -5.57 10.90
CA ALA A 646 21.44 -6.02 9.72
C ALA A 646 22.82 -6.56 10.16
N THR A 647 23.12 -7.80 9.81
CA THR A 647 24.31 -8.51 10.34
C THR A 647 25.36 -8.80 9.29
N VAL A 648 24.94 -9.24 8.12
CA VAL A 648 25.80 -9.62 7.00
C VAL A 648 25.16 -9.22 5.69
N PHE A 649 25.99 -9.02 4.69
CA PHE A 649 25.53 -8.83 3.31
C PHE A 649 26.24 -9.81 2.37
N LYS A 650 25.53 -10.14 1.29
CA LYS A 650 25.99 -10.95 0.18
C LYS A 650 26.37 -10.03 -0.97
N LYS A 651 27.43 -10.38 -1.70
CA LYS A 651 27.76 -9.79 -3.00
C LYS A 651 27.21 -10.69 -4.09
N ILE A 652 26.23 -10.20 -4.83
CA ILE A 652 25.49 -11.00 -5.81
C ILE A 652 25.79 -10.46 -7.21
N LYS A 653 26.30 -11.30 -8.09
CA LYS A 653 26.57 -10.97 -9.49
C LYS A 653 25.31 -10.50 -10.20
N ILE A 654 25.40 -9.41 -10.96
CA ILE A 654 24.24 -8.80 -11.64
C ILE A 654 23.68 -9.75 -12.70
N GLU A 655 24.52 -10.45 -13.46
CA GLU A 655 24.09 -11.26 -14.60
C GLU A 655 23.67 -12.69 -14.20
N THR A 656 24.44 -13.33 -13.33
CA THR A 656 24.24 -14.76 -12.98
C THR A 656 23.46 -14.94 -11.68
N HIS A 657 23.31 -13.89 -10.88
CA HIS A 657 22.74 -13.93 -9.51
C HIS A 657 23.49 -14.86 -8.55
N GLU A 658 24.75 -15.21 -8.86
CA GLU A 658 25.60 -15.99 -7.98
C GLU A 658 26.11 -15.14 -6.81
N ASN A 659 26.15 -15.74 -5.64
CA ASN A 659 26.81 -15.15 -4.48
C ASN A 659 28.34 -15.32 -4.60
N ILE A 660 29.06 -14.22 -4.76
CA ILE A 660 30.51 -14.19 -4.94
C ILE A 660 31.28 -13.78 -3.68
N GLY A 661 30.57 -13.49 -2.59
CA GLY A 661 31.21 -13.13 -1.33
C GLY A 661 30.25 -12.57 -0.28
N TRP A 662 30.77 -12.38 0.93
CA TRP A 662 30.05 -11.91 2.10
C TRP A 662 30.80 -10.76 2.77
N GLY A 663 30.07 -9.89 3.44
CA GLY A 663 30.66 -8.87 4.34
C GLY A 663 29.84 -8.74 5.61
N LYS A 664 30.45 -8.20 6.67
CA LYS A 664 29.76 -7.92 7.94
C LYS A 664 29.19 -6.52 7.91
N ILE A 665 28.05 -6.33 8.57
CA ILE A 665 27.41 -5.03 8.74
C ILE A 665 27.51 -4.63 10.20
N HIS A 666 27.95 -3.40 10.45
CA HIS A 666 28.09 -2.83 11.78
C HIS A 666 27.08 -1.69 11.97
N LEU A 667 25.79 -2.05 12.04
CA LEU A 667 24.71 -1.10 12.32
C LEU A 667 24.14 -1.32 13.73
N PRO A 668 23.63 -0.28 14.40
CA PRO A 668 22.93 -0.42 15.66
C PRO A 668 21.65 -1.23 15.48
N GLU A 669 21.23 -1.91 16.54
CA GLU A 669 19.93 -2.57 16.60
C GLU A 669 18.81 -1.54 16.63
N ARG A 670 17.68 -1.91 16.05
CA ARG A 670 16.45 -1.12 16.10
C ARG A 670 15.35 -1.92 16.75
N GLU A 671 14.63 -1.27 17.63
CA GLU A 671 13.51 -1.84 18.35
C GLU A 671 12.19 -1.23 17.90
N MET A 672 11.16 -2.05 17.86
CA MET A 672 9.80 -1.64 17.53
C MET A 672 8.81 -2.39 18.40
N HIS A 673 8.03 -1.67 19.17
CA HIS A 673 6.86 -2.20 19.87
C HIS A 673 5.70 -2.38 18.89
N THR A 674 5.12 -3.58 18.81
CA THR A 674 4.01 -3.90 17.90
C THR A 674 3.17 -5.05 18.44
N THR A 675 2.22 -5.55 17.64
CA THR A 675 1.41 -6.73 17.96
C THR A 675 1.80 -7.92 17.08
N ALA A 676 1.63 -9.12 17.61
CA ALA A 676 1.85 -10.36 16.89
C ALA A 676 0.78 -11.41 17.23
N TYR A 677 0.47 -12.24 16.26
CA TYR A 677 -0.18 -13.53 16.43
C TYR A 677 0.89 -14.63 16.35
N TRP A 678 0.77 -15.68 17.19
CA TRP A 678 1.70 -16.79 17.14
C TRP A 678 1.06 -18.13 17.36
N ILE A 679 1.73 -19.16 16.85
CA ILE A 679 1.37 -20.57 16.96
C ILE A 679 2.48 -21.27 17.71
N THR A 680 2.15 -22.00 18.76
CA THR A 680 3.08 -22.84 19.52
C THR A 680 2.91 -24.29 19.16
N PHE A 681 4.01 -25.02 19.13
CA PHE A 681 4.04 -26.46 18.85
C PHE A 681 4.62 -27.23 20.03
N PRO A 682 4.26 -28.51 20.21
CA PRO A 682 4.80 -29.31 21.30
C PRO A 682 6.32 -29.46 21.22
N GLY A 683 6.98 -29.48 22.38
CA GLY A 683 8.43 -29.59 22.49
C GLY A 683 8.98 -30.98 22.10
N ASP A 684 8.15 -32.03 22.10
CA ASP A 684 8.49 -33.39 21.69
C ASP A 684 8.77 -33.52 20.18
N LEU A 685 8.27 -32.57 19.37
CA LEU A 685 8.53 -32.53 17.93
C LEU A 685 10.02 -32.42 17.55
N GLU A 686 10.83 -31.85 18.44
CA GLU A 686 12.29 -31.79 18.23
C GLU A 686 12.91 -33.20 18.31
N MET A 687 12.38 -34.07 19.15
CA MET A 687 12.81 -35.48 19.25
C MET A 687 12.32 -36.30 18.03
N ASP A 688 11.12 -36.00 17.52
CA ASP A 688 10.53 -36.73 16.41
C ASP A 688 11.16 -36.37 15.05
N LEU A 689 11.44 -35.08 14.83
CA LEU A 689 11.91 -34.57 13.53
C LEU A 689 13.43 -34.31 13.49
N GLY A 690 14.07 -34.15 14.64
CA GLY A 690 15.42 -33.62 14.76
C GLY A 690 15.49 -32.06 14.60
N HIS A 691 16.51 -31.48 15.20
CA HIS A 691 16.67 -30.01 15.31
C HIS A 691 16.68 -29.31 13.96
N GLU A 692 17.44 -29.82 12.98
CA GLU A 692 17.58 -29.21 11.65
C GLU A 692 16.26 -29.27 10.85
N SER A 693 15.59 -30.42 10.84
CA SER A 693 14.33 -30.62 10.11
C SER A 693 13.20 -29.80 10.74
N LEU A 694 13.15 -29.72 12.08
CA LEU A 694 12.21 -28.85 12.79
C LEU A 694 12.42 -27.38 12.42
N GLY A 695 13.68 -26.90 12.45
CA GLY A 695 14.02 -25.55 12.04
C GLY A 695 13.62 -25.23 10.59
N ALA A 696 13.90 -26.17 9.67
CA ALA A 696 13.49 -26.08 8.27
C ALA A 696 11.97 -26.04 8.10
N GLY A 697 11.25 -26.89 8.83
CA GLY A 697 9.78 -26.93 8.82
C GLY A 697 9.14 -25.64 9.33
N LEU A 698 9.63 -25.12 10.47
CA LEU A 698 9.16 -23.86 11.06
C LEU A 698 9.44 -22.68 10.11
N ALA A 699 10.62 -22.62 9.50
CA ALA A 699 10.96 -21.59 8.52
C ALA A 699 10.07 -21.67 7.26
N GLY A 700 9.81 -22.89 6.79
CA GLY A 700 8.90 -23.13 5.68
C GLY A 700 7.47 -22.70 5.96
N LEU A 701 6.96 -23.08 7.14
CA LEU A 701 5.64 -22.68 7.62
C LEU A 701 5.52 -21.16 7.77
N ALA A 702 6.51 -20.51 8.40
CA ALA A 702 6.53 -19.07 8.58
C ALA A 702 6.49 -18.32 7.23
N ARG A 703 7.26 -18.76 6.24
CA ARG A 703 7.26 -18.17 4.89
C ARG A 703 5.92 -18.32 4.18
N ALA A 704 5.35 -19.53 4.22
CA ALA A 704 4.07 -19.80 3.59
C ALA A 704 2.95 -19.01 4.28
N LEU A 705 2.98 -18.92 5.61
CA LEU A 705 2.03 -18.13 6.41
C LEU A 705 2.12 -16.64 6.06
N ALA A 706 3.33 -16.04 6.08
CA ALA A 706 3.53 -14.64 5.72
C ALA A 706 3.09 -14.32 4.28
N ALA A 707 3.30 -15.27 3.35
CA ALA A 707 2.90 -15.09 1.96
C ALA A 707 1.38 -15.13 1.75
N LEU A 708 0.66 -15.98 2.49
CA LEU A 708 -0.77 -16.21 2.29
C LEU A 708 -1.66 -15.40 3.23
N ALA A 709 -1.16 -15.02 4.42
CA ALA A 709 -1.92 -14.24 5.38
C ALA A 709 -2.55 -12.96 4.79
N PRO A 710 -1.89 -12.18 3.94
CA PRO A 710 -2.50 -10.98 3.34
C PRO A 710 -3.79 -11.25 2.56
N LEU A 711 -3.96 -12.43 1.96
CA LEU A 711 -5.18 -12.79 1.25
C LEU A 711 -6.39 -12.92 2.17
N TYR A 712 -6.16 -13.37 3.41
CA TYR A 712 -7.20 -13.58 4.42
C TYR A 712 -7.40 -12.36 5.31
N LEU A 713 -6.31 -11.64 5.60
CA LEU A 713 -6.35 -10.42 6.39
C LEU A 713 -6.76 -9.20 5.58
N LEU A 714 -6.82 -9.33 4.24
CA LEU A 714 -7.11 -8.25 3.30
C LEU A 714 -6.20 -7.02 3.53
N CYS A 715 -4.90 -7.27 3.76
CA CYS A 715 -3.87 -6.26 4.02
C CYS A 715 -2.76 -6.30 2.96
N ASP A 716 -1.83 -5.33 2.98
CA ASP A 716 -0.67 -5.35 2.10
C ASP A 716 0.33 -6.42 2.57
N LEU A 717 1.04 -7.03 1.62
CA LEU A 717 2.10 -8.01 1.90
C LEU A 717 3.23 -7.42 2.79
N ALA A 718 3.41 -6.11 2.76
CA ALA A 718 4.40 -5.42 3.59
C ALA A 718 3.95 -5.20 5.04
N ASP A 719 2.64 -5.32 5.33
CA ASP A 719 2.09 -5.02 6.66
C ASP A 719 2.35 -6.11 7.70
N VAL A 720 2.65 -7.33 7.23
CA VAL A 720 2.92 -8.47 8.11
C VAL A 720 4.20 -9.21 7.73
N ARG A 721 4.89 -9.74 8.72
CA ARG A 721 6.05 -10.62 8.56
C ARG A 721 5.94 -11.81 9.49
N ALA A 722 6.62 -12.90 9.14
CA ALA A 722 6.70 -14.06 10.03
C ALA A 722 8.14 -14.36 10.44
N SER A 723 8.27 -14.83 11.67
CA SER A 723 9.56 -15.23 12.26
C SER A 723 9.40 -16.56 12.99
N PRO A 724 10.17 -17.60 12.61
CA PRO A 724 10.19 -18.87 13.32
C PRO A 724 11.18 -18.81 14.48
N GLN A 725 10.87 -19.50 15.58
CA GLN A 725 11.78 -19.74 16.70
C GLN A 725 11.70 -21.22 17.08
N VAL A 726 12.79 -21.95 16.94
CA VAL A 726 12.85 -23.38 17.30
C VAL A 726 12.59 -23.55 18.79
N ARG A 727 13.06 -22.60 19.59
CA ARG A 727 12.77 -22.51 21.02
C ARG A 727 12.55 -21.03 21.37
N SER A 728 11.30 -20.63 21.50
CA SER A 728 10.97 -19.26 21.88
C SER A 728 11.37 -18.99 23.34
N PRO A 729 12.07 -17.87 23.63
CA PRO A 729 12.41 -17.51 25.02
C PRO A 729 11.19 -17.34 25.93
N PHE A 730 10.04 -16.98 25.38
CA PHE A 730 8.81 -16.76 26.11
C PHE A 730 8.01 -18.07 26.33
N THR A 731 7.78 -18.81 25.24
CA THR A 731 6.92 -20.01 25.31
C THR A 731 7.69 -21.27 25.72
N GLY A 732 9.03 -21.27 25.60
CA GLY A 732 9.89 -22.42 25.86
C GLY A 732 9.82 -23.53 24.81
N VAL A 733 8.93 -23.41 23.82
CA VAL A 733 8.61 -24.40 22.78
C VAL A 733 8.76 -23.82 21.37
N PRO A 734 8.76 -24.66 20.31
CA PRO A 734 8.79 -24.22 18.93
C PRO A 734 7.61 -23.28 18.63
N THR A 735 7.90 -22.12 18.05
CA THR A 735 6.88 -21.08 17.85
C THR A 735 7.06 -20.39 16.49
N VAL A 736 5.97 -20.10 15.81
CA VAL A 736 5.93 -19.27 14.61
C VAL A 736 5.12 -18.02 14.93
N PHE A 737 5.76 -16.86 14.82
CA PHE A 737 5.15 -15.55 14.97
C PHE A 737 4.78 -14.96 13.60
N LEU A 738 3.58 -14.37 13.51
CA LEU A 738 3.17 -13.47 12.44
C LEU A 738 2.96 -12.09 13.10
N TRP A 739 3.82 -11.12 12.78
CA TRP A 739 3.87 -9.83 13.47
C TRP A 739 3.65 -8.67 12.50
N GLU A 740 3.07 -7.59 13.03
CA GLU A 740 2.77 -6.38 12.29
C GLU A 740 4.01 -5.50 12.15
N THR A 741 4.24 -4.96 10.95
CA THR A 741 5.42 -4.14 10.65
C THR A 741 5.26 -2.68 11.07
N HIS A 742 4.20 -2.37 11.82
CA HIS A 742 3.84 -1.03 12.24
C HIS A 742 3.90 -0.90 13.75
N ALA A 743 4.50 0.18 14.24
CA ALA A 743 4.58 0.46 15.67
C ALA A 743 3.17 0.57 16.28
N GLY A 744 2.96 -0.11 17.41
CA GLY A 744 1.68 -0.17 18.12
C GLY A 744 0.64 -1.11 17.50
N GLY A 745 0.91 -1.69 16.32
CA GLY A 745 -0.04 -2.55 15.60
C GLY A 745 -1.30 -1.82 15.11
N VAL A 746 -2.03 -2.44 14.18
CA VAL A 746 -3.29 -1.92 13.61
C VAL A 746 -4.44 -2.92 13.68
N GLY A 747 -4.26 -4.02 14.46
CA GLY A 747 -5.27 -5.05 14.66
C GLY A 747 -5.20 -6.22 13.68
N LEU A 748 -4.13 -6.35 12.89
CA LEU A 748 -3.96 -7.50 11.98
C LEU A 748 -3.61 -8.78 12.74
N ALA A 749 -2.92 -8.67 13.89
CA ALA A 749 -2.59 -9.80 14.74
C ALA A 749 -3.84 -10.44 15.35
N GLU A 750 -4.79 -9.64 15.82
CA GLU A 750 -6.09 -10.10 16.31
C GLU A 750 -6.88 -10.80 15.20
N LYS A 751 -6.96 -10.20 14.02
CA LYS A 751 -7.61 -10.81 12.84
C LYS A 751 -6.94 -12.11 12.41
N ALA A 752 -5.61 -12.19 12.48
CA ALA A 752 -4.89 -13.42 12.19
C ALA A 752 -5.22 -14.53 13.21
N TYR A 753 -5.37 -14.16 14.47
CA TYR A 753 -5.83 -15.07 15.51
C TYR A 753 -7.24 -15.62 15.24
N GLU A 754 -8.17 -14.77 14.80
CA GLU A 754 -9.53 -15.17 14.42
C GLU A 754 -9.54 -16.02 13.15
N ALA A 755 -8.74 -15.63 12.14
CA ALA A 755 -8.62 -16.33 10.85
C ALA A 755 -7.74 -17.60 10.91
N HIS A 756 -7.20 -17.97 12.07
CA HIS A 756 -6.27 -19.08 12.27
C HIS A 756 -6.64 -20.38 11.51
N PRO A 757 -7.87 -20.92 11.59
CA PRO A 757 -8.23 -22.15 10.89
C PRO A 757 -8.08 -22.03 9.38
N HIS A 758 -8.53 -20.92 8.81
CA HIS A 758 -8.48 -20.65 7.38
C HIS A 758 -7.04 -20.45 6.89
N LEU A 759 -6.23 -19.75 7.68
CA LEU A 759 -4.82 -19.53 7.37
C LEU A 759 -4.04 -20.86 7.33
N LEU A 760 -4.21 -21.73 8.33
CA LEU A 760 -3.53 -23.03 8.36
C LEU A 760 -3.97 -23.94 7.22
N ARG A 761 -5.28 -23.96 6.92
CA ARG A 761 -5.82 -24.73 5.80
C ARG A 761 -5.22 -24.27 4.47
N ALA A 762 -5.16 -22.97 4.22
CA ALA A 762 -4.58 -22.41 3.00
C ALA A 762 -3.09 -22.76 2.83
N VAL A 763 -2.35 -22.64 3.94
CA VAL A 763 -0.91 -23.00 3.95
C VAL A 763 -0.73 -24.49 3.67
N ALA A 764 -1.53 -25.36 4.29
CA ALA A 764 -1.49 -26.79 4.08
C ALA A 764 -1.78 -27.16 2.62
N LEU A 765 -2.86 -26.59 2.05
CA LEU A 765 -3.22 -26.80 0.64
C LEU A 765 -2.10 -26.37 -0.30
N ARG A 766 -1.52 -25.18 -0.08
CA ARG A 766 -0.45 -24.65 -0.94
C ARG A 766 0.81 -25.52 -0.89
N ILE A 767 1.22 -25.97 0.30
CA ILE A 767 2.41 -26.81 0.45
C ILE A 767 2.17 -28.19 -0.17
N ALA A 768 0.99 -28.79 0.09
CA ALA A 768 0.63 -30.12 -0.44
C ALA A 768 0.52 -30.13 -1.96
N ALA A 769 -0.11 -29.11 -2.57
CA ALA A 769 -0.28 -29.02 -4.02
C ALA A 769 1.02 -28.72 -4.80
N CYS A 770 2.10 -28.35 -4.13
CA CYS A 770 3.35 -28.07 -4.81
C CYS A 770 3.98 -29.37 -5.38
N PRO A 771 4.37 -29.40 -6.67
CA PRO A 771 4.92 -30.60 -7.28
C PRO A 771 6.35 -30.96 -6.86
N CYS A 772 7.03 -30.15 -6.03
CA CYS A 772 8.38 -30.41 -5.55
C CYS A 772 8.38 -31.48 -4.47
N ASP A 773 9.49 -32.21 -4.33
CA ASP A 773 9.63 -33.30 -3.36
C ASP A 773 10.03 -32.82 -1.97
N ALA A 774 11.02 -31.93 -1.86
CA ALA A 774 11.68 -31.60 -0.60
C ALA A 774 11.31 -30.19 -0.04
N GLY A 775 10.70 -29.35 -0.85
CA GLY A 775 10.44 -27.94 -0.59
C GLY A 775 11.13 -27.06 -1.63
N CYS A 776 10.47 -25.98 -2.02
CA CYS A 776 10.96 -25.10 -3.07
C CYS A 776 10.51 -23.65 -2.80
N PRO A 777 11.04 -22.66 -3.54
CA PRO A 777 10.62 -21.27 -3.40
C PRO A 777 9.10 -21.04 -3.50
N SER A 778 8.37 -21.92 -4.20
CA SER A 778 6.94 -21.80 -4.43
C SER A 778 6.06 -22.34 -3.29
N CYS A 779 6.63 -22.97 -2.28
CA CYS A 779 5.89 -23.53 -1.14
C CYS A 779 6.53 -23.15 0.21
N THR A 780 7.63 -23.79 0.60
CA THR A 780 8.30 -23.57 1.90
C THR A 780 9.47 -22.59 1.82
N GLY A 781 9.87 -22.19 0.62
CA GLY A 781 11.00 -21.27 0.40
C GLY A 781 12.31 -22.01 0.06
N ALA A 782 13.26 -21.25 -0.50
CA ALA A 782 14.61 -21.77 -0.75
C ALA A 782 15.38 -21.95 0.57
N GLY A 783 16.24 -22.99 0.63
CA GLY A 783 17.14 -23.19 1.77
C GLY A 783 16.53 -23.92 2.97
N THR A 784 15.35 -24.53 2.83
CA THR A 784 14.75 -25.37 3.88
C THR A 784 15.30 -26.80 3.93
N GLY A 785 16.36 -27.12 3.17
CA GLY A 785 16.94 -28.47 3.12
C GLY A 785 16.04 -29.50 2.45
N ASN A 786 16.49 -30.79 2.44
CA ASN A 786 15.75 -31.86 1.78
C ASN A 786 14.44 -32.25 2.47
N ASP A 787 14.19 -31.83 3.70
CA ASP A 787 13.05 -32.25 4.51
C ASP A 787 12.06 -31.10 4.84
N GLY A 788 12.33 -29.90 4.37
CA GLY A 788 11.54 -28.70 4.75
C GLY A 788 10.05 -28.81 4.44
N LYS A 789 9.68 -29.44 3.34
CA LYS A 789 8.27 -29.67 2.98
C LYS A 789 7.61 -30.70 3.90
N ALA A 790 8.28 -31.85 4.11
CA ALA A 790 7.78 -32.91 4.96
C ALA A 790 7.62 -32.44 6.43
N ALA A 791 8.62 -31.71 6.93
CA ALA A 791 8.60 -31.17 8.29
C ALA A 791 7.51 -30.09 8.46
N ALA A 792 7.34 -29.16 7.49
CA ALA A 792 6.25 -28.16 7.54
C ALA A 792 4.87 -28.84 7.52
N MET A 793 4.69 -29.88 6.71
CA MET A 793 3.44 -30.66 6.70
C MET A 793 3.22 -31.44 8.00
N ALA A 794 4.28 -31.93 8.65
CA ALA A 794 4.18 -32.59 9.97
C ALA A 794 3.71 -31.59 11.05
N LEU A 795 4.27 -30.36 11.05
CA LEU A 795 3.83 -29.27 11.94
C LEU A 795 2.36 -28.93 11.71
N LEU A 796 1.93 -28.77 10.46
CA LEU A 796 0.55 -28.48 10.10
C LEU A 796 -0.39 -29.61 10.55
N ARG A 797 -0.01 -30.88 10.36
CA ARG A 797 -0.80 -32.03 10.83
C ARG A 797 -0.97 -32.02 12.35
N ARG A 798 0.07 -31.68 13.10
CA ARG A 798 -0.03 -31.54 14.57
C ARG A 798 -0.93 -30.36 14.96
N ALA A 799 -0.81 -29.22 14.28
CA ALA A 799 -1.69 -28.07 14.53
C ALA A 799 -3.16 -28.34 14.16
N THR A 800 -3.42 -29.32 13.28
CA THR A 800 -4.76 -29.64 12.78
C THR A 800 -5.31 -30.98 13.27
N ALA A 801 -4.51 -31.87 13.89
CA ALA A 801 -4.86 -33.29 14.18
C ALA A 801 -5.65 -33.55 15.46
N ALA A 802 -6.12 -32.53 16.15
CA ALA A 802 -6.87 -32.72 17.39
C ALA A 802 -8.38 -33.03 17.21
N VAL A 803 -8.81 -33.61 16.10
CA VAL A 803 -10.25 -33.87 15.80
C VAL A 803 -10.58 -35.35 15.52
N ALA A 804 -9.63 -36.25 15.60
CA ALA A 804 -9.90 -37.67 15.27
C ALA A 804 -9.80 -38.63 16.46
N SER A 805 -9.90 -38.11 17.67
CA SER A 805 -10.00 -38.98 18.87
C SER A 805 -11.24 -38.66 19.72
#